data_5b2b700d0a6f241e747944364bec14a4
#
_entry.id   5b2b700d0a6f241e747944364bec14a4
#
_cell.length_a   1.000
_cell.length_b   1.000
_cell.length_c   1.000
_cell.angle_alpha   90.00
_cell.angle_beta   90.00
_cell.angle_gamma   90.00
#
_symmetry.space_group_name_H-M   'P 1'
#
loop_
_entity.id
_entity.type
_entity.pdbx_description
1 polymer ?
#
loop_
_entity_poly.entity_id
_entity_poly.type
_entity_poly.pdbx_seq_one_letter_code
_entity_poly.pdbx_strand_id
1 'polypeptide(L)'
;MRYTECRLARIADAMLDDLEEDTVDFVPNFDNSEKEPSVLPARLPNLLVNGSAGIAVGMATNIPPHNLCETIDACRHLLHKPDATIDELIARMPAPDFPTGAIIYGLKGVHEGYRTGRGRVIMRAHTHFEETKSGRQVLVVDDIPYQVNKKVLVESIARLMRDKKIEGISELRDESSKTVRIVMELKAGTFGEVVRNNLFKLTQLQWSFGINMVALVDGRPRVLNLREIIEAFLRHRREVINRRTIFRLNKNRMRGHILEGQAVALSNLDEFLRIIRNAPNPPIAREQLMSRGWKSDLVSGLLNAAFNPQDYRPQDIDACYGLQADGLYHLSPVQADKILQMALQKLTGLEQDKINDEYRQANAQITDLLDILARPERVVKIMDDELAELKDKFGDDRRSEIDPSGDPNFNPLDFVPEETMVVTLSREGYIKRQSLTEYRSQRRGGQGKAAAKLKEGDEIDRIITASSHDQALCFSNFGRVYALPIYQIPEGSRTSKGKAIVNLLDIAEGESIVTILPVSRFDESHYVFLATVNGVMKKTSLKEFAVIRSVGKAAIALDDGDSILTAVITDGTQDIMVFGSNGKVLRFDENEVRPMGRAARGVLTMKLPEGHKCISMFAVHADTNMEVLTVCANGYGKRTPLADHPKHGRRSQGQIAIMTSERNGELVAATLVNVEDTVLVLTNNGRMIRTTVESIRQSGRATQGVKLMETLDETVVSVTRVANEDSEDVSTDAESHGASALAAETTADSGEFPVPASDENGENK
;
A
#
# COMPACT_ATOMS: atom_id res chain seq x y z
N MET A 1 -42.76 11.90 -17.34
CA MET A 1 -42.30 12.79 -16.29
C MET A 1 -42.45 14.23 -16.80
N ARG A 2 -43.24 15.07 -16.14
CA ARG A 2 -43.49 16.44 -16.65
C ARG A 2 -42.58 17.51 -16.04
N TYR A 3 -41.86 17.19 -14.94
CA TYR A 3 -41.16 18.19 -14.13
C TYR A 3 -39.74 17.81 -13.75
N THR A 4 -39.15 16.80 -14.42
CA THR A 4 -37.79 16.34 -14.17
C THR A 4 -36.93 16.57 -15.40
N GLU A 5 -35.72 17.09 -15.18
CA GLU A 5 -34.68 17.26 -16.18
C GLU A 5 -33.57 16.23 -15.96
N CYS A 6 -33.02 15.69 -17.04
CA CYS A 6 -31.82 14.88 -17.01
C CYS A 6 -30.61 15.75 -17.35
N ARG A 7 -29.55 15.64 -16.57
CA ARG A 7 -28.25 16.27 -16.86
C ARG A 7 -27.15 15.24 -16.69
N LEU A 8 -26.10 15.39 -17.47
CA LEU A 8 -24.89 14.58 -17.30
C LEU A 8 -24.24 14.87 -15.93
N ALA A 9 -23.78 13.84 -15.25
CA ALA A 9 -22.92 13.99 -14.10
C ALA A 9 -21.55 14.52 -14.58
N ARG A 10 -20.86 15.32 -13.77
CA ARG A 10 -19.56 15.90 -14.14
C ARG A 10 -18.51 14.84 -14.52
N ILE A 11 -18.53 13.68 -13.90
CA ILE A 11 -17.63 12.58 -14.25
C ILE A 11 -17.94 11.99 -15.62
N ALA A 12 -19.17 12.12 -16.13
CA ALA A 12 -19.54 11.62 -17.45
C ALA A 12 -18.85 12.41 -18.58
N ASP A 13 -18.46 13.66 -18.34
CA ASP A 13 -17.68 14.44 -19.29
C ASP A 13 -16.35 13.74 -19.62
N ALA A 14 -15.72 13.10 -18.62
CA ALA A 14 -14.47 12.33 -18.80
C ALA A 14 -14.64 11.07 -19.69
N MET A 15 -15.86 10.65 -19.96
CA MET A 15 -16.12 9.57 -20.92
C MET A 15 -16.24 10.06 -22.37
N LEU A 16 -16.61 11.34 -22.54
CA LEU A 16 -16.88 11.97 -23.83
C LEU A 16 -15.76 12.90 -24.29
N ASP A 17 -14.84 13.21 -23.39
CA ASP A 17 -13.69 14.06 -23.69
C ASP A 17 -12.92 13.53 -24.93
N ASP A 18 -12.47 14.47 -25.76
CA ASP A 18 -11.72 14.19 -26.98
C ASP A 18 -12.50 13.42 -28.08
N LEU A 19 -13.85 13.27 -28.00
CA LEU A 19 -14.66 12.54 -28.96
C LEU A 19 -14.58 13.14 -30.38
N GLU A 20 -14.50 14.47 -30.49
CA GLU A 20 -14.41 15.20 -31.77
C GLU A 20 -12.98 15.23 -32.35
N GLU A 21 -12.01 14.61 -31.69
CA GLU A 21 -10.61 14.64 -32.09
C GLU A 21 -10.18 13.34 -32.82
N ASP A 22 -11.10 12.68 -33.51
CA ASP A 22 -10.87 11.42 -34.27
C ASP A 22 -10.21 10.31 -33.45
N THR A 23 -10.59 10.24 -32.17
CA THR A 23 -10.01 9.30 -31.20
C THR A 23 -10.58 7.89 -31.29
N VAL A 24 -11.79 7.75 -31.83
CA VAL A 24 -12.54 6.49 -31.97
C VAL A 24 -13.22 6.43 -33.35
N ASP A 25 -13.58 5.22 -33.77
CA ASP A 25 -14.28 5.01 -35.00
C ASP A 25 -15.76 5.28 -34.86
N PHE A 26 -16.37 5.89 -35.91
CA PHE A 26 -17.79 6.16 -36.02
C PHE A 26 -18.47 5.19 -36.97
N VAL A 27 -19.59 4.66 -36.55
CA VAL A 27 -20.44 3.76 -37.35
C VAL A 27 -21.79 4.42 -37.61
N PRO A 28 -22.52 4.07 -38.68
CA PRO A 28 -23.88 4.53 -38.87
C PRO A 28 -24.78 4.02 -37.71
N ASN A 29 -25.71 4.86 -37.26
CA ASN A 29 -26.76 4.45 -36.36
C ASN A 29 -27.77 3.50 -37.01
N PHE A 30 -28.78 3.03 -36.27
CA PHE A 30 -29.73 2.01 -36.71
C PHE A 30 -30.43 2.37 -38.04
N ASP A 31 -30.79 3.62 -38.25
CA ASP A 31 -31.49 4.10 -39.48
C ASP A 31 -30.57 4.76 -40.51
N ASN A 32 -29.26 4.76 -40.30
CA ASN A 32 -28.23 5.42 -41.13
C ASN A 32 -28.43 6.95 -41.30
N SER A 33 -29.22 7.59 -40.43
CA SER A 33 -29.44 9.05 -40.44
C SER A 33 -28.25 9.82 -39.87
N GLU A 34 -27.58 9.24 -38.89
CA GLU A 34 -26.47 9.85 -38.15
C GLU A 34 -25.34 8.85 -37.94
N LYS A 35 -24.20 9.32 -37.44
CA LYS A 35 -23.08 8.48 -37.05
C LYS A 35 -22.91 8.51 -35.52
N GLU A 36 -22.65 7.35 -34.98
CA GLU A 36 -22.39 7.18 -33.53
C GLU A 36 -20.99 6.56 -33.32
N PRO A 37 -20.30 6.87 -32.21
CA PRO A 37 -19.02 6.25 -31.90
C PRO A 37 -19.22 4.77 -31.60
N SER A 38 -18.35 3.91 -32.17
CA SER A 38 -18.36 2.47 -31.91
C SER A 38 -18.02 2.15 -30.45
N VAL A 39 -17.14 2.95 -29.83
CA VAL A 39 -16.78 2.95 -28.40
C VAL A 39 -16.51 4.39 -27.97
N LEU A 40 -16.64 4.69 -26.68
CA LEU A 40 -16.31 6.01 -26.16
C LEU A 40 -14.80 6.13 -25.88
N PRO A 41 -14.20 7.33 -26.06
CA PRO A 41 -12.79 7.58 -25.74
C PRO A 41 -12.50 7.65 -24.24
N ALA A 42 -13.32 7.04 -23.41
CA ALA A 42 -13.40 7.12 -21.96
C ALA A 42 -12.04 7.21 -21.25
N ARG A 43 -11.84 8.25 -20.45
CA ARG A 43 -10.66 8.43 -19.61
C ARG A 43 -10.70 7.57 -18.34
N LEU A 44 -11.91 7.21 -17.86
CA LEU A 44 -12.07 6.39 -16.66
C LEU A 44 -12.39 4.93 -17.03
N PRO A 45 -11.95 3.94 -16.23
CA PRO A 45 -12.23 2.51 -16.43
C PRO A 45 -13.69 2.17 -16.04
N ASN A 46 -14.66 2.72 -16.79
CA ASN A 46 -16.08 2.73 -16.45
C ASN A 46 -16.66 1.31 -16.26
N LEU A 47 -16.18 0.32 -17.01
CA LEU A 47 -16.66 -1.05 -16.89
C LEU A 47 -16.45 -1.62 -15.48
N LEU A 48 -15.34 -1.28 -14.82
CA LEU A 48 -15.07 -1.70 -13.45
C LEU A 48 -15.73 -0.75 -12.43
N VAL A 49 -15.68 0.57 -12.65
CA VAL A 49 -16.21 1.55 -11.70
C VAL A 49 -17.73 1.43 -11.54
N ASN A 50 -18.47 1.42 -12.65
CA ASN A 50 -19.93 1.31 -12.62
C ASN A 50 -20.44 -0.14 -12.73
N GLY A 51 -19.59 -1.06 -13.11
CA GLY A 51 -20.00 -2.41 -13.42
C GLY A 51 -20.88 -2.51 -14.66
N SER A 52 -21.38 -3.71 -14.93
CA SER A 52 -22.32 -3.96 -16.03
C SER A 52 -23.19 -5.16 -15.72
N ALA A 53 -24.47 -5.11 -16.03
CA ALA A 53 -25.39 -6.23 -15.94
C ALA A 53 -26.20 -6.31 -17.23
N GLY A 54 -26.17 -7.45 -17.90
CA GLY A 54 -26.89 -7.64 -19.16
C GLY A 54 -27.12 -9.11 -19.48
N ILE A 55 -28.23 -9.37 -20.18
CA ILE A 55 -28.62 -10.70 -20.62
C ILE A 55 -28.77 -10.68 -22.12
N ALA A 56 -28.01 -11.54 -22.82
CA ALA A 56 -28.11 -11.76 -24.24
C ALA A 56 -28.48 -13.22 -24.55
N VAL A 57 -28.69 -13.53 -25.81
CA VAL A 57 -28.94 -14.92 -26.21
C VAL A 57 -27.65 -15.74 -26.08
N GLY A 58 -27.69 -16.77 -25.25
CA GLY A 58 -26.56 -17.67 -25.03
C GLY A 58 -25.46 -17.15 -24.11
N MET A 59 -25.54 -15.91 -23.61
CA MET A 59 -24.56 -15.34 -22.68
C MET A 59 -25.18 -14.27 -21.77
N ALA A 60 -24.54 -14.05 -20.63
CA ALA A 60 -24.90 -12.96 -19.71
C ALA A 60 -23.62 -12.33 -19.15
N THR A 61 -23.67 -11.06 -18.83
CA THR A 61 -22.62 -10.38 -18.05
C THR A 61 -23.16 -9.86 -16.75
N ASN A 62 -22.36 -9.92 -15.70
CA ASN A 62 -22.67 -9.33 -14.40
C ASN A 62 -21.37 -8.94 -13.70
N ILE A 63 -20.91 -7.74 -14.00
CA ILE A 63 -19.66 -7.17 -13.45
C ILE A 63 -20.04 -6.25 -12.30
N PRO A 64 -19.51 -6.46 -11.09
CA PRO A 64 -19.83 -5.61 -9.95
C PRO A 64 -19.17 -4.23 -10.09
N PRO A 65 -19.76 -3.17 -9.49
CA PRO A 65 -19.13 -1.86 -9.39
C PRO A 65 -17.97 -1.89 -8.38
N HIS A 66 -16.99 -0.99 -8.57
CA HIS A 66 -15.81 -0.87 -7.73
C HIS A 66 -15.53 0.58 -7.36
N ASN A 67 -14.78 0.79 -6.29
CA ASN A 67 -14.35 2.12 -5.90
C ASN A 67 -13.43 2.74 -6.97
N LEU A 68 -13.67 4.03 -7.28
CA LEU A 68 -12.92 4.75 -8.30
C LEU A 68 -11.44 4.84 -7.97
N CYS A 69 -11.11 5.21 -6.72
CA CYS A 69 -9.73 5.38 -6.27
C CYS A 69 -8.94 4.06 -6.37
N GLU A 70 -9.52 2.96 -5.88
CA GLU A 70 -8.92 1.64 -5.92
C GLU A 70 -8.71 1.13 -7.35
N THR A 71 -9.71 1.35 -8.21
CA THR A 71 -9.62 0.96 -9.62
C THR A 71 -8.54 1.75 -10.36
N ILE A 72 -8.44 3.06 -10.12
CA ILE A 72 -7.38 3.89 -10.68
C ILE A 72 -6.00 3.46 -10.16
N ASP A 73 -5.88 3.17 -8.86
CA ASP A 73 -4.61 2.71 -8.28
C ASP A 73 -4.16 1.37 -8.88
N ALA A 74 -5.10 0.46 -9.13
CA ALA A 74 -4.81 -0.80 -9.85
C ALA A 74 -4.37 -0.56 -11.29
N CYS A 75 -5.04 0.36 -12.02
CA CYS A 75 -4.66 0.74 -13.38
C CYS A 75 -3.26 1.37 -13.43
N ARG A 76 -2.96 2.30 -12.54
CA ARG A 76 -1.65 2.96 -12.45
C ARG A 76 -0.56 1.97 -12.08
N HIS A 77 -0.85 1.04 -11.18
CA HIS A 77 0.12 -0.01 -10.84
C HIS A 77 0.47 -0.87 -12.05
N LEU A 78 -0.52 -1.35 -12.80
CA LEU A 78 -0.28 -2.14 -14.01
C LEU A 78 0.40 -1.34 -15.12
N LEU A 79 0.12 -0.03 -15.21
CA LEU A 79 0.75 0.88 -16.16
C LEU A 79 2.27 1.00 -15.91
N HIS A 80 2.70 1.09 -14.65
CA HIS A 80 4.11 1.19 -14.25
C HIS A 80 4.82 -0.17 -14.15
N LYS A 81 4.07 -1.24 -13.87
CA LYS A 81 4.57 -2.61 -13.76
C LYS A 81 3.75 -3.54 -14.66
N PRO A 82 4.07 -3.64 -15.97
CA PRO A 82 3.29 -4.44 -16.93
C PRO A 82 3.26 -5.94 -16.63
N ASP A 83 4.20 -6.45 -15.85
CA ASP A 83 4.31 -7.84 -15.38
C ASP A 83 3.67 -8.07 -14.00
N ALA A 84 2.96 -7.07 -13.44
CA ALA A 84 2.28 -7.19 -12.15
C ALA A 84 1.37 -8.40 -12.12
N THR A 85 1.39 -9.13 -11.02
CA THR A 85 0.53 -10.30 -10.82
C THR A 85 -0.90 -9.87 -10.52
N ILE A 86 -1.86 -10.78 -10.72
CA ILE A 86 -3.25 -10.49 -10.38
C ILE A 86 -3.44 -10.27 -8.87
N ASP A 87 -2.63 -10.90 -8.03
CA ASP A 87 -2.68 -10.74 -6.59
C ASP A 87 -2.18 -9.36 -6.14
N GLU A 88 -1.22 -8.77 -6.83
CA GLU A 88 -0.82 -7.37 -6.61
C GLU A 88 -1.93 -6.37 -6.99
N LEU A 89 -2.75 -6.70 -7.98
CA LEU A 89 -3.92 -5.89 -8.34
C LEU A 89 -5.04 -6.04 -7.29
N ILE A 90 -5.28 -7.27 -6.80
CA ILE A 90 -6.23 -7.56 -5.73
C ILE A 90 -5.85 -6.81 -4.44
N ALA A 91 -4.56 -6.69 -4.12
CA ALA A 91 -4.11 -5.93 -2.96
C ALA A 91 -4.50 -4.43 -3.02
N ARG A 92 -4.68 -3.86 -4.23
CA ARG A 92 -5.11 -2.46 -4.44
C ARG A 92 -6.61 -2.30 -4.60
N MET A 93 -7.26 -3.33 -5.10
CA MET A 93 -8.71 -3.39 -5.31
C MET A 93 -9.25 -4.67 -4.68
N PRO A 94 -9.38 -4.72 -3.34
CA PRO A 94 -9.62 -5.96 -2.59
C PRO A 94 -10.99 -6.57 -2.84
N ALA A 95 -12.00 -5.75 -3.13
CA ALA A 95 -13.36 -6.20 -3.34
C ALA A 95 -14.18 -5.17 -4.13
N PRO A 96 -15.35 -5.55 -4.67
CA PRO A 96 -16.32 -4.61 -5.20
C PRO A 96 -16.71 -3.53 -4.19
N ASP A 97 -17.20 -2.40 -4.67
CA ASP A 97 -17.73 -1.30 -3.86
C ASP A 97 -19.14 -0.96 -4.32
N PHE A 98 -20.13 -1.38 -3.57
CA PHE A 98 -21.52 -1.23 -3.97
C PHE A 98 -22.10 0.13 -3.57
N PRO A 99 -22.86 0.79 -4.44
CA PRO A 99 -23.42 2.12 -4.16
C PRO A 99 -24.39 2.15 -2.96
N THR A 100 -24.94 1.00 -2.57
CA THR A 100 -25.83 0.86 -1.40
C THR A 100 -25.07 0.59 -0.10
N GLY A 101 -23.74 0.49 -0.11
CA GLY A 101 -22.94 0.10 1.03
C GLY A 101 -22.95 -1.41 1.23
N ALA A 102 -23.42 -1.86 2.37
CA ALA A 102 -23.42 -3.25 2.84
C ALA A 102 -22.02 -3.83 3.16
N ILE A 103 -22.00 -4.94 3.88
CA ILE A 103 -20.79 -5.66 4.27
C ILE A 103 -20.54 -6.79 3.27
N ILE A 104 -19.37 -6.84 2.68
CA ILE A 104 -18.89 -7.97 1.89
C ILE A 104 -18.38 -9.04 2.86
N TYR A 105 -19.09 -10.16 2.93
CA TYR A 105 -18.83 -11.22 3.88
C TYR A 105 -18.02 -12.36 3.27
N GLY A 106 -16.73 -12.40 3.58
CA GLY A 106 -15.76 -13.33 3.00
C GLY A 106 -15.26 -12.92 1.60
N LEU A 107 -13.98 -13.10 1.34
CA LEU A 107 -13.30 -12.66 0.13
C LEU A 107 -13.04 -13.79 -0.89
N LYS A 108 -13.17 -15.04 -0.50
CA LYS A 108 -12.86 -16.20 -1.37
C LYS A 108 -13.55 -16.13 -2.73
N GLY A 109 -14.85 -15.86 -2.75
CA GLY A 109 -15.61 -15.79 -3.99
C GLY A 109 -15.33 -14.53 -4.82
N VAL A 110 -14.89 -13.43 -4.17
CA VAL A 110 -14.39 -12.24 -4.85
C VAL A 110 -13.09 -12.52 -5.58
N HIS A 111 -12.11 -13.13 -4.88
CA HIS A 111 -10.80 -13.47 -5.45
C HIS A 111 -10.91 -14.49 -6.57
N GLU A 112 -11.82 -15.48 -6.42
CA GLU A 112 -12.12 -16.41 -7.49
C GLU A 112 -12.68 -15.67 -8.73
N GLY A 113 -13.60 -14.72 -8.51
CA GLY A 113 -14.15 -13.87 -9.56
C GLY A 113 -13.07 -13.05 -10.28
N TYR A 114 -12.16 -12.45 -9.54
CA TYR A 114 -11.07 -11.64 -10.10
C TYR A 114 -10.04 -12.47 -10.88
N ARG A 115 -9.74 -13.71 -10.43
CA ARG A 115 -8.77 -14.59 -11.10
C ARG A 115 -9.36 -15.29 -12.31
N THR A 116 -10.64 -15.67 -12.28
CA THR A 116 -11.25 -16.52 -13.31
C THR A 116 -12.34 -15.84 -14.15
N GLY A 117 -12.74 -14.63 -13.77
CA GLY A 117 -13.90 -13.95 -14.33
C GLY A 117 -15.25 -14.46 -13.84
N ARG A 118 -15.26 -15.46 -12.96
CA ARG A 118 -16.50 -16.04 -12.39
C ARG A 118 -16.34 -16.26 -10.88
N GLY A 119 -17.30 -15.76 -10.11
CA GLY A 119 -17.25 -15.86 -8.67
C GLY A 119 -18.58 -15.50 -8.01
N ARG A 120 -18.59 -15.45 -6.67
CA ARG A 120 -19.78 -15.14 -5.90
C ARG A 120 -19.45 -14.27 -4.71
N VAL A 121 -19.97 -13.06 -4.67
CA VAL A 121 -19.84 -12.14 -3.53
C VAL A 121 -21.03 -12.32 -2.60
N ILE A 122 -20.78 -12.49 -1.32
CA ILE A 122 -21.84 -12.50 -0.29
C ILE A 122 -21.88 -11.11 0.34
N MET A 123 -23.04 -10.48 0.32
CA MET A 123 -23.28 -9.16 0.92
C MET A 123 -24.22 -9.30 2.10
N ARG A 124 -23.95 -8.58 3.19
CA ARG A 124 -24.82 -8.49 4.37
C ARG A 124 -25.16 -7.04 4.64
N ALA A 125 -26.39 -6.78 5.03
CA ALA A 125 -26.83 -5.47 5.50
C ALA A 125 -26.08 -5.07 6.79
N HIS A 126 -25.76 -3.80 6.93
CA HIS A 126 -25.34 -3.24 8.22
C HIS A 126 -26.49 -3.25 9.19
N THR A 127 -26.23 -3.73 10.38
CA THR A 127 -27.21 -3.86 11.44
C THR A 127 -26.59 -3.51 12.79
N HIS A 128 -27.29 -2.77 13.61
CA HIS A 128 -26.90 -2.48 14.98
C HIS A 128 -28.06 -2.64 15.96
N PHE A 129 -27.74 -2.71 17.24
CA PHE A 129 -28.74 -2.78 18.28
C PHE A 129 -28.86 -1.44 18.98
N GLU A 130 -30.10 -0.98 19.15
CA GLU A 130 -30.46 0.18 19.97
C GLU A 130 -31.28 -0.28 21.18
N GLU A 131 -31.34 0.51 22.22
CA GLU A 131 -32.26 0.31 23.34
C GLU A 131 -33.34 1.40 23.35
N THR A 132 -34.58 0.98 23.48
CA THR A 132 -35.69 1.92 23.68
C THR A 132 -35.64 2.52 25.10
N LYS A 133 -36.32 3.64 25.31
CA LYS A 133 -36.51 4.24 26.65
C LYS A 133 -37.10 3.27 27.68
N SER A 134 -37.73 2.19 27.24
CA SER A 134 -38.33 1.13 28.06
C SER A 134 -37.38 -0.05 28.30
N GLY A 135 -36.09 0.02 27.89
CA GLY A 135 -35.11 -1.05 28.06
C GLY A 135 -35.29 -2.25 27.13
N ARG A 136 -36.08 -2.11 26.04
CA ARG A 136 -36.20 -3.17 25.03
C ARG A 136 -35.12 -3.01 23.98
N GLN A 137 -34.54 -4.12 23.55
CA GLN A 137 -33.63 -4.14 22.40
C GLN A 137 -34.41 -3.95 21.09
N VAL A 138 -33.81 -3.18 20.21
CA VAL A 138 -34.26 -2.91 18.84
C VAL A 138 -33.12 -3.24 17.89
N LEU A 139 -33.42 -4.04 16.86
CA LEU A 139 -32.52 -4.29 15.77
C LEU A 139 -32.81 -3.31 14.64
N VAL A 140 -31.83 -2.51 14.28
CA VAL A 140 -31.90 -1.51 13.20
C VAL A 140 -31.08 -1.98 12.02
N VAL A 141 -31.62 -1.81 10.81
CA VAL A 141 -30.93 -2.07 9.54
C VAL A 141 -30.69 -0.73 8.85
N ASP A 142 -29.43 -0.40 8.59
CA ASP A 142 -28.99 0.90 8.09
C ASP A 142 -28.84 0.96 6.57
N ASP A 143 -28.63 -0.21 5.96
CA ASP A 143 -28.56 -0.36 4.51
C ASP A 143 -29.14 -1.71 4.05
N ILE A 144 -29.17 -1.92 2.74
CA ILE A 144 -29.61 -3.17 2.14
C ILE A 144 -28.61 -3.60 1.06
N PRO A 145 -28.40 -4.93 0.88
CA PRO A 145 -27.54 -5.45 -0.17
C PRO A 145 -27.91 -4.90 -1.56
N TYR A 146 -26.91 -4.71 -2.40
CA TYR A 146 -27.07 -4.22 -3.75
C TYR A 146 -28.08 -5.06 -4.56
N GLN A 147 -28.90 -4.41 -5.36
CA GLN A 147 -29.99 -5.02 -6.16
C GLN A 147 -31.16 -5.62 -5.35
N VAL A 148 -31.19 -5.50 -4.03
CA VAL A 148 -32.32 -5.92 -3.22
C VAL A 148 -33.40 -4.83 -3.20
N ASN A 149 -34.64 -5.24 -3.43
CA ASN A 149 -35.78 -4.33 -3.33
C ASN A 149 -36.26 -4.24 -1.87
N LYS A 150 -36.17 -3.04 -1.28
CA LYS A 150 -36.53 -2.79 0.13
C LYS A 150 -37.96 -3.23 0.46
N LYS A 151 -38.96 -2.89 -0.39
CA LYS A 151 -40.36 -3.26 -0.16
C LYS A 151 -40.54 -4.76 -0.08
N VAL A 152 -39.95 -5.51 -1.04
CA VAL A 152 -40.02 -6.97 -1.08
C VAL A 152 -39.34 -7.59 0.14
N LEU A 153 -38.22 -7.01 0.57
CA LEU A 153 -37.50 -7.43 1.78
C LEU A 153 -38.37 -7.30 3.02
N VAL A 154 -38.95 -6.11 3.26
CA VAL A 154 -39.82 -5.83 4.41
C VAL A 154 -41.05 -6.74 4.41
N GLU A 155 -41.69 -6.93 3.24
CA GLU A 155 -42.84 -7.86 3.09
C GLU A 155 -42.42 -9.31 3.38
N SER A 156 -41.22 -9.73 2.99
CA SER A 156 -40.72 -11.08 3.26
C SER A 156 -40.47 -11.31 4.75
N ILE A 157 -39.89 -10.32 5.45
CA ILE A 157 -39.70 -10.35 6.91
C ILE A 157 -41.05 -10.47 7.61
N ALA A 158 -42.01 -9.61 7.25
CA ALA A 158 -43.35 -9.65 7.82
C ALA A 158 -44.08 -10.99 7.59
N ARG A 159 -43.85 -11.65 6.46
CA ARG A 159 -44.36 -12.99 6.16
C ARG A 159 -43.74 -14.02 7.07
N LEU A 160 -42.39 -14.01 7.21
CA LEU A 160 -41.70 -14.99 8.08
C LEU A 160 -42.08 -14.84 9.55
N MET A 161 -42.39 -13.61 10.01
CA MET A 161 -42.93 -13.36 11.36
C MET A 161 -44.32 -13.98 11.52
N ARG A 162 -45.25 -13.79 10.54
CA ARG A 162 -46.58 -14.39 10.54
C ARG A 162 -46.55 -15.91 10.50
N ASP A 163 -45.64 -16.45 9.70
CA ASP A 163 -45.44 -17.91 9.54
C ASP A 163 -44.71 -18.53 10.74
N LYS A 164 -44.33 -17.74 11.75
CA LYS A 164 -43.56 -18.13 12.94
C LYS A 164 -42.22 -18.80 12.59
N LYS A 165 -41.62 -18.49 11.44
CA LYS A 165 -40.30 -18.96 11.06
C LYS A 165 -39.19 -18.10 11.67
N ILE A 166 -39.49 -16.85 11.98
CA ILE A 166 -38.65 -15.96 12.78
C ILE A 166 -39.48 -15.56 13.99
N GLU A 167 -39.00 -15.95 15.15
CA GLU A 167 -39.59 -15.60 16.44
C GLU A 167 -38.71 -14.50 17.11
N GLY A 168 -39.29 -13.84 18.10
CA GLY A 168 -38.55 -12.82 18.87
C GLY A 168 -38.73 -11.38 18.40
N ILE A 169 -39.35 -11.10 17.26
CA ILE A 169 -39.71 -9.77 16.80
C ILE A 169 -41.13 -9.44 17.26
N SER A 170 -41.35 -8.26 17.87
CA SER A 170 -42.66 -7.77 18.27
C SER A 170 -43.27 -6.85 17.22
N GLU A 171 -42.50 -5.96 16.65
CA GLU A 171 -42.93 -4.97 15.67
C GLU A 171 -41.87 -4.75 14.59
N LEU A 172 -42.34 -4.49 13.36
CA LEU A 172 -41.49 -4.16 12.20
C LEU A 172 -41.98 -2.81 11.62
N ARG A 173 -41.06 -1.83 11.54
CA ARG A 173 -41.34 -0.52 10.97
C ARG A 173 -40.30 -0.16 9.92
N ASP A 174 -40.75 0.53 8.87
CA ASP A 174 -39.87 1.18 7.88
C ASP A 174 -39.87 2.69 8.16
N GLU A 175 -38.78 3.16 8.75
CA GLU A 175 -38.55 4.58 9.09
C GLU A 175 -37.61 5.27 8.08
N SER A 176 -37.39 4.65 6.92
CA SER A 176 -36.47 5.18 5.92
C SER A 176 -36.92 6.52 5.36
N SER A 177 -35.96 7.43 5.19
CA SER A 177 -36.15 8.73 4.56
C SER A 177 -35.17 8.91 3.39
N LYS A 178 -34.11 9.68 3.56
CA LYS A 178 -33.00 9.77 2.60
C LYS A 178 -32.07 8.55 2.71
N THR A 179 -31.95 8.00 3.90
CA THR A 179 -31.20 6.78 4.22
C THR A 179 -32.17 5.66 4.56
N VAL A 180 -31.75 4.43 4.37
CA VAL A 180 -32.48 3.24 4.79
C VAL A 180 -32.47 3.18 6.32
N ARG A 181 -33.62 2.91 6.94
CA ARG A 181 -33.75 2.61 8.36
C ARG A 181 -34.95 1.68 8.55
N ILE A 182 -34.67 0.40 8.71
CA ILE A 182 -35.70 -0.61 9.00
C ILE A 182 -35.53 -1.01 10.46
N VAL A 183 -36.56 -0.83 11.24
CA VAL A 183 -36.55 -0.98 12.71
C VAL A 183 -37.36 -2.20 13.11
N MET A 184 -36.76 -3.08 13.89
CA MET A 184 -37.39 -4.31 14.42
C MET A 184 -37.29 -4.31 15.94
N GLU A 185 -38.42 -4.11 16.64
CA GLU A 185 -38.45 -4.22 18.09
C GLU A 185 -38.45 -5.70 18.52
N LEU A 186 -37.60 -6.06 19.48
CA LEU A 186 -37.50 -7.40 19.98
C LEU A 186 -38.40 -7.61 21.19
N LYS A 187 -38.89 -8.85 21.38
CA LYS A 187 -39.63 -9.24 22.58
C LYS A 187 -38.69 -9.34 23.78
N ALA A 188 -39.21 -9.05 24.97
CA ALA A 188 -38.45 -9.18 26.20
C ALA A 188 -37.86 -10.61 26.36
N GLY A 189 -36.58 -10.70 26.72
CA GLY A 189 -35.87 -11.97 26.90
C GLY A 189 -35.38 -12.65 25.61
N THR A 190 -35.52 -11.97 24.45
CA THR A 190 -35.00 -12.48 23.17
C THR A 190 -33.52 -12.09 22.99
N PHE A 191 -32.68 -13.05 22.61
CA PHE A 191 -31.30 -12.79 22.23
C PHE A 191 -31.25 -12.20 20.82
N GLY A 192 -30.96 -10.90 20.72
CA GLY A 192 -30.96 -10.15 19.46
C GLY A 192 -30.04 -10.77 18.39
N GLU A 193 -28.87 -11.28 18.78
CA GLU A 193 -27.92 -11.94 17.89
C GLU A 193 -28.52 -13.16 17.15
N VAL A 194 -29.34 -13.96 17.85
CA VAL A 194 -30.00 -15.13 17.24
C VAL A 194 -31.00 -14.67 16.19
N VAL A 195 -31.78 -13.62 16.49
CA VAL A 195 -32.77 -13.05 15.53
C VAL A 195 -32.03 -12.50 14.32
N ARG A 196 -30.94 -11.74 14.50
CA ARG A 196 -30.10 -11.19 13.43
C ARG A 196 -29.58 -12.31 12.52
N ASN A 197 -29.02 -13.38 13.08
CA ASN A 197 -28.47 -14.50 12.33
C ASN A 197 -29.58 -15.26 11.55
N ASN A 198 -30.77 -15.41 12.12
CA ASN A 198 -31.91 -15.98 11.43
C ASN A 198 -32.39 -15.11 10.27
N LEU A 199 -32.38 -13.80 10.43
CA LEU A 199 -32.72 -12.83 9.37
C LEU A 199 -31.71 -12.94 8.22
N PHE A 200 -30.40 -12.99 8.47
CA PHE A 200 -29.38 -13.20 7.44
C PHE A 200 -29.58 -14.54 6.71
N LYS A 201 -29.96 -15.59 7.41
CA LYS A 201 -30.16 -16.92 6.82
C LYS A 201 -31.42 -17.04 5.98
N LEU A 202 -32.52 -16.37 6.37
CA LEU A 202 -33.87 -16.59 5.82
C LEU A 202 -34.36 -15.44 4.92
N THR A 203 -33.63 -14.31 4.86
CA THR A 203 -34.06 -13.12 4.09
C THR A 203 -32.96 -12.59 3.20
N GLN A 204 -33.31 -11.59 2.38
CA GLN A 204 -32.35 -10.89 1.52
C GLN A 204 -31.47 -9.85 2.27
N LEU A 205 -31.49 -9.80 3.61
CA LEU A 205 -30.50 -9.07 4.40
C LEU A 205 -29.09 -9.65 4.22
N GLN A 206 -28.99 -10.92 3.85
CA GLN A 206 -27.81 -11.50 3.24
C GLN A 206 -28.15 -11.93 1.83
N TRP A 207 -27.44 -11.38 0.86
CA TRP A 207 -27.67 -11.66 -0.55
C TRP A 207 -26.36 -11.99 -1.26
N SER A 208 -26.46 -12.71 -2.36
CA SER A 208 -25.27 -13.06 -3.14
C SER A 208 -25.32 -12.43 -4.53
N PHE A 209 -24.23 -11.75 -4.90
CA PHE A 209 -23.98 -11.23 -6.22
C PHE A 209 -23.10 -12.24 -7.00
N GLY A 210 -23.59 -12.75 -8.12
CA GLY A 210 -22.83 -13.65 -8.98
C GLY A 210 -21.95 -12.86 -9.93
N ILE A 211 -20.63 -12.95 -9.80
CA ILE A 211 -19.69 -12.33 -10.74
C ILE A 211 -19.64 -13.16 -12.02
N ASN A 212 -19.80 -12.50 -13.17
CA ASN A 212 -19.59 -13.07 -14.49
C ASN A 212 -19.04 -11.96 -15.41
N MET A 213 -17.72 -11.87 -15.52
CA MET A 213 -17.02 -10.79 -16.22
C MET A 213 -16.92 -11.09 -17.71
N VAL A 214 -18.06 -11.08 -18.40
CA VAL A 214 -18.11 -11.19 -19.87
C VAL A 214 -18.11 -9.79 -20.47
N ALA A 215 -17.14 -9.51 -21.33
CA ALA A 215 -17.05 -8.27 -22.10
C ALA A 215 -16.63 -8.52 -23.55
N LEU A 216 -16.85 -7.52 -24.41
CA LEU A 216 -16.41 -7.56 -25.79
C LEU A 216 -14.96 -7.08 -25.88
N VAL A 217 -14.08 -7.91 -26.42
CA VAL A 217 -12.72 -7.54 -26.77
C VAL A 217 -12.54 -7.80 -28.25
N ASP A 218 -12.18 -6.77 -29.00
CA ASP A 218 -12.04 -6.82 -30.46
C ASP A 218 -13.30 -7.40 -31.15
N GLY A 219 -14.49 -6.96 -30.67
CA GLY A 219 -15.80 -7.39 -31.18
C GLY A 219 -16.23 -8.81 -30.80
N ARG A 220 -15.46 -9.53 -29.95
CA ARG A 220 -15.76 -10.90 -29.54
C ARG A 220 -16.03 -10.98 -28.03
N PRO A 221 -17.11 -11.67 -27.61
CA PRO A 221 -17.38 -11.88 -26.19
C PRO A 221 -16.35 -12.84 -25.57
N ARG A 222 -15.77 -12.45 -24.44
CA ARG A 222 -14.82 -13.24 -23.66
C ARG A 222 -15.13 -13.13 -22.18
N VAL A 223 -14.89 -14.20 -21.44
CA VAL A 223 -14.78 -14.13 -19.98
C VAL A 223 -13.41 -13.61 -19.66
N LEU A 224 -13.32 -12.51 -18.93
CA LEU A 224 -12.07 -11.83 -18.61
C LEU A 224 -11.82 -11.89 -17.11
N ASN A 225 -10.56 -11.99 -16.73
CA ASN A 225 -10.13 -11.77 -15.36
C ASN A 225 -9.88 -10.27 -15.11
N LEU A 226 -9.64 -9.88 -13.85
CA LEU A 226 -9.43 -8.49 -13.47
C LEU A 226 -8.28 -7.85 -14.27
N ARG A 227 -7.16 -8.53 -14.39
CA ARG A 227 -5.99 -8.03 -15.10
C ARG A 227 -6.29 -7.78 -16.59
N GLU A 228 -6.94 -8.72 -17.25
CA GLU A 228 -7.29 -8.60 -18.68
C GLU A 228 -8.22 -7.42 -18.96
N ILE A 229 -9.15 -7.11 -18.05
CA ILE A 229 -10.02 -5.93 -18.17
C ILE A 229 -9.21 -4.65 -18.08
N ILE A 230 -8.32 -4.55 -17.09
CA ILE A 230 -7.45 -3.37 -16.93
C ILE A 230 -6.49 -3.23 -18.11
N GLU A 231 -5.88 -4.31 -18.58
CA GLU A 231 -5.02 -4.31 -19.78
C GLU A 231 -5.76 -3.83 -21.03
N ALA A 232 -6.99 -4.29 -21.23
CA ALA A 232 -7.82 -3.86 -22.37
C ALA A 232 -8.13 -2.36 -22.29
N PHE A 233 -8.46 -1.85 -21.10
CA PHE A 233 -8.68 -0.42 -20.86
C PHE A 233 -7.41 0.40 -21.13
N LEU A 234 -6.26 0.00 -20.60
CA LEU A 234 -4.99 0.71 -20.80
C LEU A 234 -4.55 0.69 -22.27
N ARG A 235 -4.78 -0.41 -22.98
CA ARG A 235 -4.54 -0.51 -24.43
C ARG A 235 -5.42 0.49 -25.20
N HIS A 236 -6.71 0.53 -24.91
CA HIS A 236 -7.65 1.48 -25.49
C HIS A 236 -7.24 2.93 -25.22
N ARG A 237 -6.90 3.27 -23.97
CA ARG A 237 -6.43 4.62 -23.63
C ARG A 237 -5.18 5.02 -24.41
N ARG A 238 -4.22 4.12 -24.56
CA ARG A 238 -3.01 4.37 -25.37
C ARG A 238 -3.37 4.69 -26.81
N GLU A 239 -4.30 3.94 -27.40
CA GLU A 239 -4.78 4.19 -28.76
C GLU A 239 -5.48 5.55 -28.89
N VAL A 240 -6.38 5.88 -27.96
CA VAL A 240 -7.06 7.17 -27.92
C VAL A 240 -6.08 8.34 -27.82
N ILE A 241 -5.07 8.26 -26.96
CA ILE A 241 -4.06 9.31 -26.81
C ILE A 241 -3.22 9.45 -28.08
N ASN A 242 -2.83 8.34 -28.71
CA ASN A 242 -2.08 8.38 -29.97
C ASN A 242 -2.92 9.02 -31.08
N ARG A 243 -4.18 8.62 -31.25
CA ARG A 243 -5.08 9.20 -32.29
C ARG A 243 -5.34 10.68 -32.00
N ARG A 244 -5.63 11.05 -30.76
CA ARG A 244 -5.75 12.45 -30.34
C ARG A 244 -4.50 13.26 -30.68
N THR A 245 -3.34 12.72 -30.39
CA THR A 245 -2.05 13.37 -30.67
C THR A 245 -1.84 13.56 -32.17
N ILE A 246 -2.17 12.56 -32.98
CA ILE A 246 -2.11 12.66 -34.46
C ILE A 246 -3.09 13.72 -34.97
N PHE A 247 -4.33 13.74 -34.47
CA PHE A 247 -5.32 14.75 -34.85
C PHE A 247 -4.82 16.17 -34.52
N ARG A 248 -4.35 16.37 -33.30
CA ARG A 248 -3.80 17.68 -32.86
C ARG A 248 -2.55 18.06 -33.66
N LEU A 249 -1.70 17.10 -33.99
CA LEU A 249 -0.52 17.30 -34.82
C LEU A 249 -0.92 17.79 -36.22
N ASN A 250 -1.86 17.11 -36.87
CA ASN A 250 -2.33 17.49 -38.20
C ASN A 250 -3.01 18.87 -38.17
N LYS A 251 -3.80 19.18 -37.15
CA LYS A 251 -4.43 20.48 -36.94
C LYS A 251 -3.37 21.59 -36.77
N ASN A 252 -2.36 21.33 -35.95
CA ASN A 252 -1.27 22.31 -35.74
C ASN A 252 -0.37 22.43 -36.96
N ARG A 253 -0.10 21.37 -37.70
CA ARG A 253 0.61 21.42 -39.00
C ARG A 253 -0.13 22.30 -40.00
N MET A 254 -1.45 22.13 -40.15
CA MET A 254 -2.26 22.96 -41.04
C MET A 254 -2.27 24.43 -40.56
N ARG A 255 -2.40 24.67 -39.26
CA ARG A 255 -2.32 26.04 -38.68
C ARG A 255 -0.94 26.66 -38.92
N GLY A 256 0.14 25.93 -38.64
CA GLY A 256 1.51 26.35 -38.90
C GLY A 256 1.74 26.69 -40.37
N HIS A 257 1.26 25.84 -41.29
CA HIS A 257 1.35 26.05 -42.72
C HIS A 257 0.64 27.34 -43.17
N ILE A 258 -0.55 27.63 -42.63
CA ILE A 258 -1.27 28.88 -42.94
C ILE A 258 -0.47 30.09 -42.42
N LEU A 259 0.05 30.01 -41.18
CA LEU A 259 0.84 31.07 -40.55
C LEU A 259 2.16 31.35 -41.33
N GLU A 260 2.81 30.30 -41.85
CA GLU A 260 3.97 30.43 -42.73
C GLU A 260 3.62 31.27 -43.97
N GLY A 261 2.55 30.93 -44.67
CA GLY A 261 2.10 31.69 -45.81
C GLY A 261 1.79 33.14 -45.50
N GLN A 262 1.16 33.39 -44.35
CA GLN A 262 0.90 34.77 -43.89
C GLN A 262 2.20 35.52 -43.54
N ALA A 263 3.17 34.88 -42.92
CA ALA A 263 4.49 35.48 -42.62
C ALA A 263 5.26 35.78 -43.91
N VAL A 264 5.22 34.88 -44.90
CA VAL A 264 5.81 35.17 -46.24
C VAL A 264 5.14 36.35 -46.90
N ALA A 265 3.81 36.44 -46.84
CA ALA A 265 3.06 37.57 -47.42
C ALA A 265 3.40 38.89 -46.76
N LEU A 266 3.54 38.92 -45.41
CA LEU A 266 3.91 40.11 -44.68
C LEU A 266 5.37 40.55 -44.92
N SER A 267 6.27 39.60 -45.13
CA SER A 267 7.66 39.88 -45.52
C SER A 267 7.78 40.49 -46.92
N ASN A 268 6.79 40.30 -47.80
CA ASN A 268 6.78 40.76 -49.18
C ASN A 268 5.54 41.61 -49.49
N LEU A 269 5.05 42.37 -48.56
CA LEU A 269 3.74 43.02 -48.54
C LEU A 269 3.47 43.88 -49.78
N ASP A 270 4.42 44.71 -50.22
CA ASP A 270 4.26 45.65 -51.32
C ASP A 270 4.00 44.89 -52.65
N GLU A 271 4.72 43.81 -52.86
CA GLU A 271 4.57 43.01 -54.07
C GLU A 271 3.27 42.18 -54.07
N PHE A 272 2.86 41.64 -52.91
CA PHE A 272 1.56 41.00 -52.75
C PHE A 272 0.41 41.98 -53.02
N LEU A 273 0.44 43.17 -52.49
CA LEU A 273 -0.57 44.19 -52.71
C LEU A 273 -0.61 44.63 -54.18
N ARG A 274 0.55 44.71 -54.88
CA ARG A 274 0.62 45.03 -56.32
C ARG A 274 -0.04 43.94 -57.14
N ILE A 275 0.23 42.64 -56.87
CA ILE A 275 -0.37 41.53 -57.60
C ILE A 275 -1.88 41.49 -57.36
N ILE A 276 -2.34 41.62 -56.12
CA ILE A 276 -3.76 41.57 -55.79
C ILE A 276 -4.54 42.71 -56.41
N ARG A 277 -4.00 43.91 -56.43
CA ARG A 277 -4.63 45.08 -57.05
C ARG A 277 -4.70 44.99 -58.59
N ASN A 278 -3.73 44.39 -59.25
CA ASN A 278 -3.64 44.30 -60.69
C ASN A 278 -4.33 43.04 -61.28
N ALA A 279 -4.70 42.09 -60.43
CA ALA A 279 -5.41 40.88 -60.83
C ALA A 279 -6.90 41.21 -61.12
N PRO A 280 -7.43 40.77 -62.26
CA PRO A 280 -8.83 41.02 -62.65
C PRO A 280 -9.86 40.27 -61.78
N ASN A 281 -9.48 39.21 -61.16
CA ASN A 281 -10.34 38.42 -60.26
C ASN A 281 -9.51 37.60 -59.23
N PRO A 282 -10.10 37.15 -58.10
CA PRO A 282 -9.40 36.38 -57.07
C PRO A 282 -8.72 35.09 -57.57
N PRO A 283 -9.30 34.27 -58.45
CA PRO A 283 -8.63 33.07 -58.96
C PRO A 283 -7.32 33.38 -59.71
N ILE A 284 -7.27 34.43 -60.51
CA ILE A 284 -6.04 34.87 -61.20
C ILE A 284 -5.00 35.41 -60.21
N ALA A 285 -5.45 36.19 -59.21
CA ALA A 285 -4.57 36.61 -58.12
C ALA A 285 -3.91 35.44 -57.41
N ARG A 286 -4.69 34.44 -57.10
CA ARG A 286 -4.24 33.18 -56.49
C ARG A 286 -3.19 32.49 -57.34
N GLU A 287 -3.43 32.30 -58.63
CA GLU A 287 -2.50 31.66 -59.57
C GLU A 287 -1.20 32.43 -59.67
N GLN A 288 -1.26 33.76 -59.74
CA GLN A 288 -0.08 34.64 -59.81
C GLN A 288 0.74 34.58 -58.52
N LEU A 289 0.11 34.48 -57.35
CA LEU A 289 0.78 34.32 -56.06
C LEU A 289 1.47 32.96 -55.92
N MET A 290 0.86 31.91 -56.47
CA MET A 290 1.39 30.55 -56.42
C MET A 290 2.49 30.28 -57.43
N SER A 291 2.47 30.95 -58.61
CA SER A 291 3.44 30.74 -59.68
C SER A 291 4.84 31.30 -59.41
N ARG A 292 5.01 32.03 -58.30
CA ARG A 292 6.27 32.68 -57.94
C ARG A 292 6.87 32.05 -56.67
N GLY A 293 8.21 32.08 -56.61
CA GLY A 293 8.96 31.84 -55.40
C GLY A 293 9.14 33.11 -54.58
N TRP A 294 8.94 33.04 -53.26
CA TRP A 294 8.98 34.16 -52.32
C TRP A 294 10.15 34.01 -51.36
N LYS A 295 10.83 35.11 -51.01
CA LYS A 295 11.88 35.11 -50.00
C LYS A 295 11.30 35.54 -48.66
N SER A 296 11.62 34.79 -47.61
CA SER A 296 11.30 35.16 -46.24
C SER A 296 12.37 34.59 -45.32
N ASP A 297 13.24 35.49 -44.86
CA ASP A 297 14.34 35.13 -43.95
C ASP A 297 13.84 34.58 -42.62
N LEU A 298 12.68 35.04 -42.16
CA LEU A 298 12.06 34.59 -40.93
C LEU A 298 11.60 33.15 -41.01
N VAL A 299 10.84 32.80 -42.11
CA VAL A 299 10.32 31.45 -42.29
C VAL A 299 11.45 30.48 -42.62
N SER A 300 12.42 30.91 -43.45
CA SER A 300 13.60 30.09 -43.76
C SER A 300 14.46 29.87 -42.50
N GLY A 301 14.63 30.86 -41.65
CA GLY A 301 15.37 30.74 -40.39
C GLY A 301 14.70 29.74 -39.40
N LEU A 302 13.38 29.83 -39.25
CA LEU A 302 12.62 28.94 -38.36
C LEU A 302 12.55 27.50 -38.86
N LEU A 303 12.34 27.30 -40.15
CA LEU A 303 12.32 25.96 -40.77
C LEU A 303 13.71 25.32 -40.76
N ASN A 304 14.78 26.06 -41.00
CA ASN A 304 16.14 25.54 -40.96
C ASN A 304 16.61 25.22 -39.52
N ALA A 305 16.00 25.85 -38.50
CA ALA A 305 16.25 25.53 -37.11
C ALA A 305 15.53 24.24 -36.64
N ALA A 306 14.56 23.76 -37.39
CA ALA A 306 13.87 22.51 -37.13
C ALA A 306 14.75 21.31 -37.49
N PHE A 307 14.74 20.25 -36.68
CA PHE A 307 15.55 19.05 -36.91
C PHE A 307 15.21 18.37 -38.26
N ASN A 308 13.93 18.33 -38.63
CA ASN A 308 13.45 17.87 -39.91
C ASN A 308 12.24 18.73 -40.36
N PRO A 309 12.42 19.68 -41.29
CA PRO A 309 11.33 20.55 -41.77
C PRO A 309 10.10 19.82 -42.32
N GLN A 310 10.28 18.59 -42.85
CA GLN A 310 9.20 17.81 -43.40
C GLN A 310 8.17 17.37 -42.34
N ASP A 311 8.62 17.19 -41.09
CA ASP A 311 7.76 16.76 -39.98
C ASP A 311 6.75 17.84 -39.57
N TYR A 312 7.00 19.10 -39.93
CA TYR A 312 6.14 20.26 -39.64
C TYR A 312 5.10 20.52 -40.73
N ARG A 313 5.19 19.84 -41.84
CA ARG A 313 4.26 20.03 -42.97
C ARG A 313 3.03 19.16 -42.83
N PRO A 314 1.85 19.66 -43.29
CA PRO A 314 0.68 18.81 -43.51
C PRO A 314 0.99 17.73 -44.54
N GLN A 315 0.53 16.51 -44.30
CA GLN A 315 0.76 15.35 -45.18
C GLN A 315 0.04 15.48 -46.51
N ASP A 316 -1.09 16.22 -46.54
CA ASP A 316 -1.95 16.38 -47.73
C ASP A 316 -1.47 17.50 -48.66
N ILE A 317 -0.36 18.19 -48.33
CA ILE A 317 0.18 19.27 -49.16
C ILE A 317 1.35 18.74 -50.00
N ASP A 318 1.22 18.92 -51.33
CA ASP A 318 2.22 18.47 -52.28
C ASP A 318 3.63 19.03 -51.96
N ALA A 319 4.66 18.24 -52.21
CA ALA A 319 6.06 18.59 -51.92
C ALA A 319 6.57 19.80 -52.74
N CYS A 320 5.92 20.16 -53.83
CA CYS A 320 6.26 21.33 -54.63
C CYS A 320 5.99 22.68 -53.94
N TYR A 321 5.18 22.70 -52.86
CA TYR A 321 4.90 23.89 -52.06
C TYR A 321 5.81 23.98 -50.83
N GLY A 322 5.93 25.16 -50.23
CA GLY A 322 6.79 25.44 -49.07
C GLY A 322 8.21 25.84 -49.47
N LEU A 323 9.15 25.79 -48.54
CA LEU A 323 10.56 26.14 -48.76
C LEU A 323 11.19 25.05 -49.68
N GLN A 324 11.70 25.48 -50.84
CA GLN A 324 12.37 24.62 -51.81
C GLN A 324 13.90 24.70 -51.65
N ALA A 325 14.61 23.80 -52.36
CA ALA A 325 16.07 23.73 -52.31
C ALA A 325 16.80 25.00 -52.86
N ASP A 326 16.11 25.79 -53.67
CA ASP A 326 16.58 27.08 -54.19
C ASP A 326 16.50 28.24 -53.16
N GLY A 327 15.96 27.94 -51.94
CA GLY A 327 15.78 28.94 -50.88
C GLY A 327 14.54 29.81 -51.08
N LEU A 328 13.68 29.52 -52.05
CA LEU A 328 12.42 30.22 -52.29
C LEU A 328 11.24 29.42 -51.66
N TYR A 329 10.28 30.18 -51.17
CA TYR A 329 9.05 29.63 -50.62
C TYR A 329 7.93 29.66 -51.63
N HIS A 330 7.36 28.50 -51.98
CA HIS A 330 6.24 28.41 -52.89
C HIS A 330 4.93 28.22 -52.12
N LEU A 331 3.98 29.15 -52.36
CA LEU A 331 2.69 29.14 -51.66
C LEU A 331 1.78 28.01 -52.16
N SER A 332 1.16 27.32 -51.23
CA SER A 332 0.09 26.35 -51.53
C SER A 332 -1.24 27.04 -51.87
N PRO A 333 -2.18 26.33 -52.52
CA PRO A 333 -3.52 26.84 -52.74
C PRO A 333 -4.22 27.32 -51.49
N VAL A 334 -4.09 26.58 -50.40
CA VAL A 334 -4.69 26.91 -49.10
C VAL A 334 -4.11 28.18 -48.52
N GLN A 335 -2.81 28.35 -48.63
CA GLN A 335 -2.13 29.58 -48.16
C GLN A 335 -2.55 30.78 -48.98
N ALA A 336 -2.55 30.67 -50.30
CA ALA A 336 -2.95 31.75 -51.21
C ALA A 336 -4.39 32.20 -50.95
N ASP A 337 -5.33 31.28 -50.73
CA ASP A 337 -6.71 31.58 -50.37
C ASP A 337 -6.84 32.29 -49.04
N LYS A 338 -6.08 31.87 -48.01
CA LYS A 338 -6.06 32.51 -46.72
C LYS A 338 -5.39 33.88 -46.70
N ILE A 339 -4.41 34.11 -47.55
CA ILE A 339 -3.79 35.43 -47.77
C ILE A 339 -4.79 36.37 -48.43
N LEU A 340 -5.48 35.96 -49.46
CA LEU A 340 -6.51 36.77 -50.13
C LEU A 340 -7.73 37.09 -49.21
N GLN A 341 -8.00 36.28 -48.23
CA GLN A 341 -9.04 36.52 -47.22
C GLN A 341 -8.51 37.37 -46.03
N MET A 342 -7.26 37.75 -45.99
CA MET A 342 -6.64 38.43 -44.85
C MET A 342 -7.20 39.86 -44.72
N ALA A 343 -7.68 40.20 -43.53
CA ALA A 343 -8.17 41.55 -43.23
C ALA A 343 -7.01 42.56 -43.22
N LEU A 344 -7.26 43.75 -43.70
CA LEU A 344 -6.27 44.85 -43.74
C LEU A 344 -5.70 45.19 -42.35
N GLN A 345 -6.44 44.95 -41.29
CA GLN A 345 -5.99 45.14 -39.91
C GLN A 345 -4.77 44.25 -39.60
N LYS A 346 -4.63 43.09 -40.18
CA LYS A 346 -3.51 42.15 -39.97
C LYS A 346 -2.21 42.58 -40.63
N LEU A 347 -2.22 43.69 -41.41
CA LEU A 347 -1.04 44.19 -42.07
C LEU A 347 -0.22 45.16 -41.19
N THR A 348 -0.70 45.46 -40.00
CA THR A 348 0.05 46.38 -39.08
C THR A 348 1.22 45.66 -38.42
N GLY A 349 2.28 46.42 -38.06
CA GLY A 349 3.50 45.82 -37.44
C GLY A 349 3.22 45.00 -36.18
N LEU A 350 2.31 45.47 -35.31
CA LEU A 350 1.91 44.72 -34.09
C LEU A 350 1.24 43.37 -34.39
N GLU A 351 0.51 43.25 -35.49
CA GLU A 351 -0.10 42.01 -35.91
C GLU A 351 0.91 41.07 -36.59
N GLN A 352 1.98 41.60 -37.19
CA GLN A 352 3.09 40.79 -37.69
C GLN A 352 3.81 40.07 -36.58
N ASP A 353 4.08 40.74 -35.47
CA ASP A 353 4.71 40.14 -34.29
C ASP A 353 3.82 39.04 -33.70
N LYS A 354 2.50 39.26 -33.63
CA LYS A 354 1.55 38.22 -33.17
C LYS A 354 1.55 36.98 -34.08
N ILE A 355 1.55 37.17 -35.38
CA ILE A 355 1.60 36.03 -36.35
C ILE A 355 2.87 35.22 -36.18
N ASN A 356 3.99 35.91 -35.98
CA ASN A 356 5.30 35.31 -35.73
C ASN A 356 5.31 34.52 -34.41
N ASP A 357 4.72 35.06 -33.34
CA ASP A 357 4.61 34.39 -32.06
C ASP A 357 3.64 33.20 -32.12
N GLU A 358 2.49 33.32 -32.80
CA GLU A 358 1.59 32.22 -33.06
C GLU A 358 2.27 31.09 -33.85
N TYR A 359 3.10 31.43 -34.83
CA TYR A 359 3.85 30.43 -35.60
C TYR A 359 4.88 29.69 -34.73
N ARG A 360 5.63 30.44 -33.89
CA ARG A 360 6.55 29.82 -32.93
C ARG A 360 5.84 28.88 -31.96
N GLN A 361 4.67 29.30 -31.45
CA GLN A 361 3.84 28.47 -30.57
C GLN A 361 3.35 27.22 -31.29
N ALA A 362 2.87 27.33 -32.53
CA ALA A 362 2.44 26.18 -33.33
C ALA A 362 3.58 25.18 -33.54
N ASN A 363 4.79 25.67 -33.86
CA ASN A 363 5.97 24.82 -34.03
C ASN A 363 6.39 24.14 -32.73
N ALA A 364 6.35 24.84 -31.59
CA ALA A 364 6.62 24.23 -30.29
C ALA A 364 5.61 23.12 -29.96
N GLN A 365 4.33 23.34 -30.27
CA GLN A 365 3.28 22.32 -30.09
C GLN A 365 3.51 21.12 -31.01
N ILE A 366 3.88 21.34 -32.29
CA ILE A 366 4.21 20.26 -33.23
C ILE A 366 5.38 19.44 -32.68
N THR A 367 6.45 20.09 -32.23
CA THR A 367 7.62 19.43 -31.64
C THR A 367 7.23 18.55 -30.45
N ASP A 368 6.43 19.07 -29.52
CA ASP A 368 5.95 18.32 -28.35
C ASP A 368 5.08 17.12 -28.75
N LEU A 369 4.16 17.31 -29.71
CA LEU A 369 3.29 16.24 -30.20
C LEU A 369 4.08 15.14 -30.95
N LEU A 370 5.10 15.50 -31.72
CA LEU A 370 6.01 14.55 -32.35
C LEU A 370 6.81 13.78 -31.31
N ASP A 371 7.27 14.44 -30.27
CA ASP A 371 7.99 13.83 -29.16
C ASP A 371 7.11 12.82 -28.38
N ILE A 372 5.82 13.13 -28.18
CA ILE A 372 4.86 12.21 -27.57
C ILE A 372 4.71 10.94 -28.43
N LEU A 373 4.60 11.09 -29.76
CA LEU A 373 4.46 9.94 -30.67
C LEU A 373 5.73 9.10 -30.78
N ALA A 374 6.91 9.72 -30.68
CA ALA A 374 8.20 9.06 -30.76
C ALA A 374 8.58 8.28 -29.50
N ARG A 375 8.10 8.70 -28.33
CA ARG A 375 8.48 8.14 -27.04
C ARG A 375 7.31 7.52 -26.28
N PRO A 376 7.19 6.18 -26.25
CA PRO A 376 6.11 5.48 -25.53
C PRO A 376 6.01 5.89 -24.03
N GLU A 377 7.12 6.25 -23.41
CA GLU A 377 7.16 6.68 -22.00
C GLU A 377 6.38 7.99 -21.76
N ARG A 378 6.34 8.88 -22.78
CA ARG A 378 5.54 10.10 -22.74
C ARG A 378 4.05 9.79 -22.71
N VAL A 379 3.61 8.81 -23.52
CA VAL A 379 2.22 8.35 -23.55
C VAL A 379 1.85 7.73 -22.18
N VAL A 380 2.72 6.89 -21.62
CA VAL A 380 2.53 6.31 -20.28
C VAL A 380 2.39 7.41 -19.22
N LYS A 381 3.23 8.44 -19.27
CA LYS A 381 3.14 9.56 -18.35
C LYS A 381 1.81 10.33 -18.48
N ILE A 382 1.36 10.59 -19.70
CA ILE A 382 0.07 11.27 -19.94
C ILE A 382 -1.07 10.43 -19.37
N MET A 383 -1.05 9.10 -19.57
CA MET A 383 -2.05 8.21 -19.00
C MET A 383 -2.06 8.26 -17.47
N ASP A 384 -0.87 8.27 -16.85
CA ASP A 384 -0.75 8.33 -15.39
C ASP A 384 -1.24 9.67 -14.83
N ASP A 385 -0.87 10.78 -15.47
CA ASP A 385 -1.31 12.13 -15.08
C ASP A 385 -2.84 12.29 -15.22
N GLU A 386 -3.45 11.79 -16.31
CA GLU A 386 -4.90 11.82 -16.51
C GLU A 386 -5.66 10.96 -15.48
N LEU A 387 -5.13 9.78 -15.14
CA LEU A 387 -5.72 8.92 -14.10
C LEU A 387 -5.60 9.56 -12.71
N ALA A 388 -4.45 10.18 -12.41
CA ALA A 388 -4.25 10.91 -11.16
C ALA A 388 -5.24 12.08 -11.03
N GLU A 389 -5.41 12.88 -12.10
CA GLU A 389 -6.36 13.99 -12.12
C GLU A 389 -7.80 13.53 -11.85
N LEU A 390 -8.22 12.40 -12.44
CA LEU A 390 -9.55 11.84 -12.20
C LEU A 390 -9.73 11.41 -10.75
N LYS A 391 -8.71 10.77 -10.16
CA LYS A 391 -8.72 10.38 -8.75
C LYS A 391 -8.86 11.60 -7.83
N ASP A 392 -8.10 12.67 -8.11
CA ASP A 392 -8.13 13.88 -7.29
C ASP A 392 -9.45 14.66 -7.40
N LYS A 393 -10.08 14.65 -8.59
CA LYS A 393 -11.34 15.37 -8.84
C LYS A 393 -12.60 14.64 -8.37
N PHE A 394 -12.62 13.32 -8.48
CA PHE A 394 -13.83 12.52 -8.35
C PHE A 394 -13.68 11.35 -7.37
N GLY A 395 -12.52 11.20 -6.74
CA GLY A 395 -12.29 10.14 -5.77
C GLY A 395 -13.24 10.25 -4.58
N ASP A 396 -13.76 9.12 -4.13
CA ASP A 396 -14.60 8.97 -2.95
C ASP A 396 -14.13 7.80 -2.10
N ASP A 397 -14.54 7.81 -0.84
CA ASP A 397 -14.24 6.73 0.09
C ASP A 397 -15.06 5.48 -0.24
N ARG A 398 -14.53 4.32 0.12
CA ARG A 398 -15.23 3.04 0.00
C ARG A 398 -16.51 3.05 0.82
N ARG A 399 -17.60 2.58 0.23
CA ARG A 399 -18.95 2.49 0.85
C ARG A 399 -19.20 1.12 1.45
N SER A 400 -18.76 0.05 0.76
CA SER A 400 -18.93 -1.31 1.25
C SER A 400 -17.83 -1.69 2.21
N GLU A 401 -18.19 -2.11 3.42
CA GLU A 401 -17.27 -2.67 4.41
C GLU A 401 -16.86 -4.08 4.00
N ILE A 402 -15.64 -4.49 4.35
CA ILE A 402 -15.13 -5.84 4.09
C ILE A 402 -14.99 -6.57 5.41
N ASP A 403 -15.75 -7.65 5.59
CA ASP A 403 -15.62 -8.59 6.70
C ASP A 403 -15.01 -9.91 6.21
N PRO A 404 -13.72 -10.12 6.48
CA PRO A 404 -13.02 -11.32 6.04
C PRO A 404 -13.39 -12.58 6.84
N SER A 405 -14.06 -12.45 7.97
CA SER A 405 -14.37 -13.58 8.88
C SER A 405 -15.24 -14.67 8.27
N GLY A 406 -15.93 -14.35 7.18
CA GLY A 406 -16.73 -15.30 6.42
C GLY A 406 -15.94 -16.28 5.54
N ASP A 407 -14.64 -16.10 5.41
CA ASP A 407 -13.78 -16.99 4.64
C ASP A 407 -12.95 -17.88 5.58
N PRO A 408 -13.17 -19.22 5.58
CA PRO A 408 -12.42 -20.13 6.44
C PRO A 408 -10.91 -20.20 6.11
N ASN A 409 -10.52 -19.74 4.92
CA ASN A 409 -9.12 -19.67 4.49
C ASN A 409 -8.56 -18.23 4.51
N PHE A 410 -9.30 -17.29 5.09
CA PHE A 410 -8.85 -15.92 5.17
C PHE A 410 -7.58 -15.80 6.01
N ASN A 411 -6.50 -15.38 5.39
CA ASN A 411 -5.30 -14.97 6.08
C ASN A 411 -5.09 -13.47 5.84
N PRO A 412 -5.22 -12.62 6.86
CA PRO A 412 -4.98 -11.18 6.73
C PRO A 412 -3.61 -10.84 6.15
N LEU A 413 -2.65 -11.75 6.32
CA LEU A 413 -1.27 -11.58 5.85
C LEU A 413 -1.15 -11.62 4.32
N ASP A 414 -2.08 -12.26 3.62
CA ASP A 414 -2.05 -12.35 2.16
C ASP A 414 -2.19 -10.98 1.45
N PHE A 415 -2.66 -9.97 2.20
CA PHE A 415 -2.85 -8.58 1.71
C PHE A 415 -1.84 -7.58 2.23
N VAL A 416 -0.97 -8.01 3.13
CA VAL A 416 0.09 -7.17 3.70
C VAL A 416 1.38 -7.50 2.98
N PRO A 417 2.04 -6.54 2.30
CA PRO A 417 3.36 -6.80 1.75
C PRO A 417 4.32 -7.18 2.87
N GLU A 418 5.12 -8.22 2.64
CA GLU A 418 6.14 -8.64 3.59
C GLU A 418 7.31 -7.66 3.54
N GLU A 419 7.42 -6.84 4.56
CA GLU A 419 8.47 -5.81 4.68
C GLU A 419 9.06 -5.85 6.09
N THR A 420 10.34 -5.54 6.19
CA THR A 420 10.97 -5.35 7.50
C THR A 420 10.54 -4.01 8.10
N MET A 421 9.89 -4.07 9.24
CA MET A 421 9.37 -2.92 9.97
C MET A 421 10.20 -2.64 11.22
N VAL A 422 10.38 -1.37 11.53
CA VAL A 422 10.89 -0.89 12.82
C VAL A 422 9.71 -0.49 13.67
N VAL A 423 9.51 -1.18 14.79
CA VAL A 423 8.47 -0.87 15.77
C VAL A 423 9.12 -0.14 16.96
N THR A 424 8.56 1.00 17.32
CA THR A 424 9.01 1.80 18.46
C THR A 424 7.92 1.89 19.50
N LEU A 425 8.28 1.65 20.77
CA LEU A 425 7.42 1.85 21.93
C LEU A 425 8.02 2.95 22.82
N SER A 426 7.22 3.96 23.15
CA SER A 426 7.65 4.99 24.10
C SER A 426 7.35 4.59 25.55
N ARG A 427 7.98 5.27 26.50
CA ARG A 427 7.80 5.07 27.94
C ARG A 427 6.37 5.34 28.41
N GLU A 428 5.69 6.31 27.77
CA GLU A 428 4.26 6.60 28.01
C GLU A 428 3.31 5.61 27.32
N GLY A 429 3.82 4.58 26.62
CA GLY A 429 3.04 3.55 25.97
C GLY A 429 2.53 3.91 24.59
N TYR A 430 3.17 4.84 23.85
CA TYR A 430 2.86 5.10 22.44
C TYR A 430 3.65 4.16 21.55
N ILE A 431 2.94 3.50 20.64
CA ILE A 431 3.52 2.54 19.69
C ILE A 431 3.28 2.98 18.24
N LYS A 432 4.27 2.78 17.39
CA LYS A 432 4.18 2.97 15.93
C LYS A 432 5.10 2.00 15.19
N ARG A 433 4.80 1.75 13.93
CA ARG A 433 5.68 1.04 12.99
C ARG A 433 6.13 1.96 11.87
N GLN A 434 7.28 1.66 11.29
CA GLN A 434 7.85 2.37 10.13
C GLN A 434 8.58 1.36 9.26
N SER A 435 8.60 1.57 7.94
CA SER A 435 9.44 0.74 7.07
C SER A 435 10.93 0.98 7.36
N LEU A 436 11.73 -0.08 7.37
CA LEU A 436 13.18 0.02 7.54
C LEU A 436 13.81 0.88 6.44
N THR A 437 13.23 0.93 5.25
CA THR A 437 13.70 1.75 4.12
C THR A 437 13.68 3.25 4.41
N GLU A 438 12.83 3.73 5.32
CA GLU A 438 12.82 5.13 5.76
C GLU A 438 14.01 5.49 6.67
N TYR A 439 14.69 4.49 7.23
CA TYR A 439 15.89 4.62 8.07
C TYR A 439 17.20 4.54 7.30
N ARG A 440 17.20 4.78 5.96
CA ARG A 440 18.40 4.73 5.13
C ARG A 440 19.61 5.35 5.80
N SER A 441 20.71 4.58 5.85
CA SER A 441 21.99 4.92 6.44
C SER A 441 22.52 6.27 5.92
N GLN A 442 22.89 7.16 6.82
CA GLN A 442 23.69 8.36 6.48
C GLN A 442 25.16 8.01 6.57
N ARG A 443 25.93 8.41 5.54
CA ARG A 443 27.40 8.26 5.52
C ARG A 443 28.03 8.88 6.76
N ARG A 444 29.14 8.30 7.24
CA ARG A 444 29.94 8.75 8.39
C ARG A 444 30.11 10.28 8.37
N GLY A 445 29.75 10.96 9.48
CA GLY A 445 29.90 12.40 9.69
C GLY A 445 28.62 13.22 9.63
N GLY A 446 27.42 12.63 9.44
CA GLY A 446 26.13 13.35 9.49
C GLY A 446 25.68 13.61 10.93
N GLN A 447 25.13 14.80 11.22
CA GLN A 447 24.41 15.07 12.47
C GLN A 447 23.17 14.16 12.53
N GLY A 448 23.08 13.31 13.57
CA GLY A 448 21.93 12.44 13.79
C GLY A 448 20.61 13.21 13.76
N LYS A 449 19.62 12.71 13.04
CA LYS A 449 18.26 13.29 13.02
C LYS A 449 17.46 12.70 14.19
N ALA A 450 16.72 13.56 14.91
CA ALA A 450 15.82 13.12 15.99
C ALA A 450 14.81 12.07 15.48
N ALA A 451 14.73 10.93 16.14
CA ALA A 451 13.89 9.79 15.77
C ALA A 451 12.40 10.01 16.06
N ALA A 452 12.02 10.97 16.89
CA ALA A 452 10.64 11.38 17.14
C ALA A 452 10.59 12.79 17.75
N LYS A 453 9.56 13.60 17.42
CA LYS A 453 9.11 14.71 18.28
C LYS A 453 8.15 14.10 19.30
N LEU A 454 8.70 13.68 20.42
CA LEU A 454 7.92 13.22 21.56
C LEU A 454 7.41 14.44 22.35
N LYS A 455 6.36 14.24 23.17
CA LYS A 455 5.90 15.24 24.13
C LYS A 455 7.05 15.55 25.10
N GLU A 456 7.16 16.78 25.62
CA GLU A 456 8.13 17.07 26.68
C GLU A 456 8.02 16.02 27.77
N GLY A 457 9.09 15.20 27.95
CA GLY A 457 9.17 14.17 28.98
C GLY A 457 8.89 12.72 28.54
N ASP A 458 8.46 12.45 27.28
CA ASP A 458 8.31 11.07 26.76
C ASP A 458 9.56 10.63 25.98
N GLU A 459 9.97 9.38 26.12
CA GLU A 459 11.18 8.80 25.52
C GLU A 459 10.89 7.46 24.87
N ILE A 460 11.65 7.13 23.82
CA ILE A 460 11.59 5.80 23.21
C ILE A 460 12.22 4.79 24.18
N ASP A 461 11.40 3.87 24.69
CA ASP A 461 11.82 2.83 25.63
C ASP A 461 12.31 1.58 24.88
N ARG A 462 11.65 1.20 23.78
CA ARG A 462 11.97 -0.01 23.02
C ARG A 462 11.95 0.27 21.52
N ILE A 463 12.91 -0.32 20.81
CA ILE A 463 12.97 -0.40 19.35
C ILE A 463 13.19 -1.87 19.00
N ILE A 464 12.32 -2.41 18.17
CA ILE A 464 12.43 -3.78 17.63
C ILE A 464 12.30 -3.78 16.12
N THR A 465 13.00 -4.67 15.47
CA THR A 465 12.83 -4.99 14.05
C THR A 465 12.00 -6.27 13.93
N ALA A 466 11.04 -6.28 13.02
CA ALA A 466 10.14 -7.40 12.82
C ALA A 466 9.63 -7.40 11.37
N SER A 467 9.24 -8.56 10.84
CA SER A 467 8.47 -8.61 9.59
C SER A 467 7.06 -8.05 9.81
N SER A 468 6.50 -7.38 8.79
CA SER A 468 5.08 -7.00 8.80
C SER A 468 4.15 -8.19 9.07
N HIS A 469 4.57 -9.40 8.75
CA HIS A 469 3.85 -10.65 8.95
C HIS A 469 4.02 -11.25 10.36
N ASP A 470 4.95 -10.76 11.15
CA ASP A 470 5.18 -11.25 12.51
C ASP A 470 4.07 -10.89 13.47
N GLN A 471 3.98 -11.67 14.55
CA GLN A 471 3.13 -11.39 15.69
C GLN A 471 3.96 -10.88 16.86
N ALA A 472 3.66 -9.70 17.35
CA ALA A 472 4.26 -9.15 18.56
C ALA A 472 3.61 -9.76 19.80
N LEU A 473 4.38 -10.50 20.61
CA LEU A 473 3.99 -10.90 21.95
C LEU A 473 4.37 -9.78 22.93
N CYS A 474 3.35 -9.09 23.46
CA CYS A 474 3.51 -7.97 24.39
C CYS A 474 3.32 -8.47 25.83
N PHE A 475 4.37 -8.47 26.62
CA PHE A 475 4.34 -8.91 28.02
C PHE A 475 4.16 -7.72 28.96
N SER A 476 3.22 -7.85 29.90
CA SER A 476 2.91 -6.78 30.85
C SER A 476 3.57 -7.02 32.21
N ASN A 477 3.70 -5.93 33.01
CA ASN A 477 4.16 -5.95 34.40
C ASN A 477 3.28 -6.84 35.33
N PHE A 478 2.02 -7.09 34.94
CA PHE A 478 1.08 -7.95 35.69
C PHE A 478 1.18 -9.44 35.36
N GLY A 479 2.20 -9.86 34.62
CA GLY A 479 2.39 -11.26 34.27
C GLY A 479 1.48 -11.76 33.13
N ARG A 480 0.90 -10.87 32.34
CA ARG A 480 0.04 -11.19 31.19
C ARG A 480 0.80 -11.04 29.88
N VAL A 481 0.30 -11.70 28.86
CA VAL A 481 0.78 -11.57 27.49
C VAL A 481 -0.38 -11.29 26.55
N TYR A 482 -0.16 -10.36 25.66
CA TYR A 482 -1.07 -9.96 24.59
C TYR A 482 -0.42 -10.25 23.24
N ALA A 483 -1.20 -10.57 22.23
CA ALA A 483 -0.72 -10.76 20.87
C ALA A 483 -1.23 -9.63 19.99
N LEU A 484 -0.31 -8.95 19.31
CA LEU A 484 -0.59 -7.86 18.39
C LEU A 484 0.12 -8.11 17.07
N PRO A 485 -0.60 -8.35 15.95
CA PRO A 485 0.03 -8.47 14.65
C PRO A 485 0.77 -7.17 14.27
N ILE A 486 1.99 -7.29 13.76
CA ILE A 486 2.83 -6.12 13.42
C ILE A 486 2.13 -5.22 12.41
N TYR A 487 1.43 -5.78 11.42
CA TYR A 487 0.68 -4.99 10.42
C TYR A 487 -0.47 -4.14 11.00
N GLN A 488 -0.99 -4.47 12.19
CA GLN A 488 -2.04 -3.70 12.88
C GLN A 488 -1.49 -2.53 13.69
N ILE A 489 -0.19 -2.49 13.93
CA ILE A 489 0.45 -1.34 14.57
C ILE A 489 0.36 -0.16 13.62
N PRO A 490 -0.13 1.02 14.07
CA PRO A 490 -0.28 2.17 13.19
C PRO A 490 1.05 2.57 12.56
N GLU A 491 1.02 2.79 11.25
CA GLU A 491 2.13 3.37 10.53
C GLU A 491 2.30 4.84 10.91
N GLY A 492 3.52 5.25 11.13
CA GLY A 492 3.80 6.60 11.58
C GLY A 492 5.04 7.17 10.91
N SER A 493 4.99 8.43 10.52
CA SER A 493 6.19 9.14 10.07
C SER A 493 7.23 9.23 11.20
N ARG A 494 8.48 9.52 10.87
CA ARG A 494 9.58 9.71 11.84
C ARG A 494 9.23 10.64 13.00
N THR A 495 8.46 11.68 12.72
CA THR A 495 8.09 12.72 13.69
C THR A 495 6.75 12.49 14.36
N SER A 496 5.99 11.46 13.98
CA SER A 496 4.68 11.17 14.57
C SER A 496 4.84 10.55 15.97
N LYS A 497 3.88 10.85 16.85
CA LYS A 497 3.83 10.33 18.22
C LYS A 497 3.46 8.83 18.27
N GLY A 498 2.79 8.30 17.24
CA GLY A 498 2.18 6.97 17.28
C GLY A 498 0.82 6.96 17.97
N LYS A 499 0.31 5.77 18.29
CA LYS A 499 -0.97 5.55 18.98
C LYS A 499 -0.73 4.91 20.35
N ALA A 500 -1.52 5.28 21.35
CA ALA A 500 -1.40 4.67 22.67
C ALA A 500 -1.75 3.17 22.58
N ILE A 501 -0.90 2.32 23.14
CA ILE A 501 -1.03 0.86 23.09
C ILE A 501 -2.31 0.35 23.75
N VAL A 502 -2.83 1.10 24.73
CA VAL A 502 -4.14 0.84 25.38
C VAL A 502 -5.34 0.92 24.42
N ASN A 503 -5.17 1.58 23.25
CA ASN A 503 -6.19 1.61 22.21
C ASN A 503 -6.10 0.40 21.24
N LEU A 504 -5.06 -0.42 21.36
CA LEU A 504 -4.82 -1.60 20.52
C LEU A 504 -4.98 -2.90 21.32
N LEU A 505 -4.77 -2.86 22.63
CA LEU A 505 -4.82 -4.00 23.53
C LEU A 505 -5.72 -3.67 24.73
N ASP A 506 -6.49 -4.64 25.19
CA ASP A 506 -7.36 -4.56 26.38
C ASP A 506 -6.51 -4.65 27.68
N ILE A 507 -5.77 -3.59 27.96
CA ILE A 507 -4.84 -3.50 29.10
C ILE A 507 -5.60 -2.94 30.30
N ALA A 508 -5.40 -3.54 31.50
CA ALA A 508 -6.03 -3.10 32.72
C ALA A 508 -5.44 -1.78 33.21
N GLU A 509 -6.17 -1.08 34.11
CA GLU A 509 -5.68 0.14 34.74
C GLU A 509 -4.43 -0.16 35.57
N GLY A 510 -3.37 0.63 35.40
CA GLY A 510 -2.06 0.43 36.04
C GLY A 510 -1.19 -0.67 35.42
N GLU A 511 -1.67 -1.36 34.40
CA GLU A 511 -0.88 -2.32 33.65
C GLU A 511 -0.09 -1.62 32.55
N SER A 512 1.17 -2.00 32.36
CA SER A 512 2.07 -1.46 31.32
C SER A 512 2.81 -2.60 30.59
N ILE A 513 3.11 -2.40 29.33
CA ILE A 513 3.90 -3.36 28.55
C ILE A 513 5.37 -3.16 28.86
N VAL A 514 6.03 -4.23 29.30
CA VAL A 514 7.44 -4.25 29.72
C VAL A 514 8.35 -4.68 28.56
N THR A 515 7.92 -5.66 27.75
CA THR A 515 8.72 -6.17 26.65
C THR A 515 7.84 -6.64 25.49
N ILE A 516 8.37 -6.55 24.28
CA ILE A 516 7.71 -6.98 23.04
C ILE A 516 8.67 -7.95 22.33
N LEU A 517 8.17 -9.14 22.00
CA LEU A 517 8.91 -10.15 21.25
C LEU A 517 8.25 -10.36 19.89
N PRO A 518 8.92 -10.10 18.77
CA PRO A 518 8.43 -10.49 17.46
C PRO A 518 8.55 -12.01 17.27
N VAL A 519 7.52 -12.64 16.71
CA VAL A 519 7.45 -14.08 16.49
C VAL A 519 6.89 -14.33 15.11
N SER A 520 7.69 -14.98 14.25
CA SER A 520 7.30 -15.36 12.89
C SER A 520 6.58 -16.71 12.86
N ARG A 521 6.99 -17.66 13.71
CA ARG A 521 6.42 -19.02 13.78
C ARG A 521 6.32 -19.50 15.22
N PHE A 522 5.22 -20.19 15.54
CA PHE A 522 4.99 -20.80 16.84
C PHE A 522 5.26 -22.30 16.75
N ASP A 523 6.42 -22.72 17.17
CA ASP A 523 6.85 -24.12 17.14
C ASP A 523 7.13 -24.69 18.56
N GLU A 524 7.53 -25.94 18.65
CA GLU A 524 7.85 -26.64 19.88
C GLU A 524 9.38 -26.59 20.21
N SER A 525 10.20 -26.18 19.25
CA SER A 525 11.67 -26.16 19.40
C SER A 525 12.15 -24.89 20.07
N HIS A 526 11.36 -23.80 20.03
CA HIS A 526 11.68 -22.52 20.68
C HIS A 526 10.88 -22.33 21.96
N TYR A 527 11.43 -21.55 22.86
CA TYR A 527 10.87 -21.27 24.18
C TYR A 527 10.85 -19.77 24.45
N VAL A 528 9.84 -19.33 25.17
CA VAL A 528 9.84 -18.02 25.82
C VAL A 528 10.42 -18.19 27.20
N PHE A 529 11.56 -17.54 27.45
CA PHE A 529 12.20 -17.50 28.75
C PHE A 529 11.86 -16.16 29.43
N LEU A 530 11.18 -16.23 30.58
CA LEU A 530 10.70 -15.06 31.35
C LEU A 530 11.52 -14.91 32.61
N ALA A 531 11.83 -13.65 32.97
CA ALA A 531 12.42 -13.30 34.23
C ALA A 531 11.58 -12.27 34.99
N THR A 532 11.48 -12.39 36.32
CA THR A 532 10.86 -11.39 37.17
C THR A 532 11.91 -10.56 37.91
N VAL A 533 11.47 -9.42 38.40
CA VAL A 533 12.32 -8.48 39.17
C VAL A 533 12.88 -9.13 40.44
N ASN A 534 12.17 -10.07 41.05
CA ASN A 534 12.61 -10.79 42.25
C ASN A 534 13.43 -12.08 41.97
N GLY A 535 13.82 -12.32 40.71
CA GLY A 535 14.73 -13.42 40.34
C GLY A 535 14.03 -14.77 40.11
N VAL A 536 12.73 -14.78 39.95
CA VAL A 536 11.97 -15.95 39.51
C VAL A 536 12.04 -16.03 37.98
N MET A 537 12.29 -17.23 37.44
CA MET A 537 12.39 -17.45 36.00
C MET A 537 11.55 -18.63 35.55
N LYS A 538 11.18 -18.58 34.27
CA LYS A 538 10.30 -19.57 33.67
C LYS A 538 10.61 -19.78 32.23
N LYS A 539 10.64 -21.05 31.79
CA LYS A 539 10.77 -21.49 30.41
C LYS A 539 9.44 -22.06 29.96
N THR A 540 8.87 -21.58 28.85
CA THR A 540 7.58 -22.04 28.31
C THR A 540 7.71 -22.24 26.79
N SER A 541 7.23 -23.38 26.25
CA SER A 541 7.26 -23.60 24.79
C SER A 541 6.54 -22.47 24.03
N LEU A 542 7.14 -22.00 22.95
CA LEU A 542 6.61 -20.93 22.12
C LEU A 542 5.21 -21.28 21.54
N LYS A 543 4.97 -22.55 21.27
CA LYS A 543 3.66 -23.06 20.82
C LYS A 543 2.50 -22.74 21.78
N GLU A 544 2.76 -22.66 23.08
CA GLU A 544 1.76 -22.29 24.09
C GLU A 544 1.20 -20.87 23.90
N PHE A 545 1.89 -20.02 23.13
CA PHE A 545 1.53 -18.64 22.84
C PHE A 545 0.85 -18.46 21.47
N ALA A 546 0.66 -19.52 20.69
CA ALA A 546 0.10 -19.45 19.32
C ALA A 546 -1.32 -18.88 19.26
N VAL A 547 -2.14 -19.08 20.32
CA VAL A 547 -3.51 -18.58 20.36
C VAL A 547 -3.72 -17.71 21.59
N ILE A 548 -3.65 -16.40 21.42
CA ILE A 548 -3.92 -15.40 22.47
C ILE A 548 -5.11 -14.55 22.02
N ARG A 549 -6.09 -14.37 22.90
CA ARG A 549 -7.25 -13.48 22.67
C ARG A 549 -6.88 -12.04 22.98
N SER A 550 -7.64 -11.07 22.47
CA SER A 550 -7.45 -9.62 22.70
C SER A 550 -7.39 -9.21 24.17
N VAL A 551 -8.14 -9.91 25.03
CA VAL A 551 -8.12 -9.72 26.52
C VAL A 551 -6.82 -10.20 27.16
N GLY A 552 -5.86 -10.74 26.42
CA GLY A 552 -4.62 -11.29 26.94
C GLY A 552 -4.80 -12.62 27.69
N LYS A 553 -3.67 -13.25 28.01
CA LYS A 553 -3.60 -14.49 28.81
C LYS A 553 -2.50 -14.37 29.86
N ALA A 554 -2.61 -15.15 30.93
CA ALA A 554 -1.53 -15.26 31.91
C ALA A 554 -0.28 -15.84 31.24
N ALA A 555 0.86 -15.17 31.36
CA ALA A 555 2.17 -15.62 30.92
C ALA A 555 2.96 -16.25 32.09
N ILE A 556 2.78 -15.74 33.29
CA ILE A 556 3.40 -16.23 34.52
C ILE A 556 2.48 -15.86 35.69
N ALA A 557 2.43 -16.71 36.74
CA ALA A 557 1.82 -16.33 38.02
C ALA A 557 2.88 -15.60 38.86
N LEU A 558 2.64 -14.32 39.12
CA LEU A 558 3.52 -13.48 39.91
C LEU A 558 3.21 -13.61 41.42
N ASP A 559 4.24 -13.45 42.26
CA ASP A 559 4.09 -13.25 43.66
C ASP A 559 3.67 -11.80 43.98
N ASP A 560 3.11 -11.55 45.19
CA ASP A 560 2.73 -10.20 45.60
C ASP A 560 3.95 -9.26 45.59
N GLY A 561 3.80 -8.15 44.85
CA GLY A 561 4.86 -7.14 44.71
C GLY A 561 5.96 -7.49 43.68
N ASP A 562 5.84 -8.61 42.96
CA ASP A 562 6.75 -8.95 41.84
C ASP A 562 6.20 -8.48 40.52
N SER A 563 7.05 -8.34 39.52
CA SER A 563 6.67 -7.96 38.15
C SER A 563 7.60 -8.62 37.12
N ILE A 564 7.13 -8.76 35.87
CA ILE A 564 8.00 -9.20 34.80
C ILE A 564 9.10 -8.16 34.57
N LEU A 565 10.34 -8.64 34.50
CA LEU A 565 11.50 -7.83 34.14
C LEU A 565 11.66 -7.80 32.62
N THR A 566 11.72 -8.97 31.99
CA THR A 566 11.88 -9.14 30.55
C THR A 566 11.54 -10.55 30.09
N ALA A 567 11.38 -10.73 28.78
CA ALA A 567 11.24 -12.02 28.13
C ALA A 567 12.21 -12.11 26.95
N VAL A 568 12.70 -13.30 26.64
CA VAL A 568 13.54 -13.59 25.49
C VAL A 568 13.12 -14.92 24.85
N ILE A 569 13.38 -15.08 23.54
CA ILE A 569 13.17 -16.36 22.85
C ILE A 569 14.48 -17.13 22.92
N THR A 570 14.40 -18.42 23.23
CA THR A 570 15.54 -19.37 23.29
C THR A 570 15.25 -20.61 22.46
N ASP A 571 16.30 -21.29 21.99
CA ASP A 571 16.25 -22.48 21.13
C ASP A 571 16.59 -23.79 21.85
N GLY A 572 16.83 -23.78 23.13
CA GLY A 572 17.21 -24.94 23.92
C GLY A 572 18.73 -25.16 24.03
N THR A 573 19.56 -24.34 23.39
CA THR A 573 21.01 -24.47 23.35
C THR A 573 21.77 -23.31 24.01
N GLN A 574 21.04 -22.33 24.53
CA GLN A 574 21.59 -21.06 24.98
C GLN A 574 21.88 -21.05 26.49
N ASP A 575 22.78 -20.15 26.88
CA ASP A 575 23.00 -19.78 28.27
C ASP A 575 22.15 -18.55 28.64
N ILE A 576 21.60 -18.54 29.83
CA ILE A 576 20.91 -17.39 30.37
C ILE A 576 21.86 -16.62 31.31
N MET A 577 21.95 -15.33 31.08
CA MET A 577 22.67 -14.41 31.97
C MET A 577 21.68 -13.46 32.64
N VAL A 578 21.72 -13.40 33.95
CA VAL A 578 20.86 -12.49 34.74
C VAL A 578 21.71 -11.66 35.70
N PHE A 579 21.37 -10.40 35.80
CA PHE A 579 22.14 -9.40 36.54
C PHE A 579 21.28 -8.80 37.66
N GLY A 580 21.86 -8.68 38.85
CA GLY A 580 21.26 -8.02 39.99
C GLY A 580 21.81 -6.60 40.19
N SER A 581 21.01 -5.70 40.76
CA SER A 581 21.43 -4.33 41.07
C SER A 581 22.66 -4.26 42.00
N ASN A 582 22.92 -5.34 42.74
CA ASN A 582 24.11 -5.51 43.56
C ASN A 582 25.43 -5.78 42.80
N GLY A 583 25.42 -5.62 41.47
CA GLY A 583 26.59 -5.82 40.61
C GLY A 583 26.98 -7.28 40.39
N LYS A 584 26.11 -8.23 40.69
CA LYS A 584 26.37 -9.65 40.48
C LYS A 584 25.67 -10.17 39.24
N VAL A 585 26.23 -11.22 38.63
CA VAL A 585 25.70 -11.94 37.46
C VAL A 585 25.63 -13.42 37.77
N LEU A 586 24.58 -14.06 37.28
CA LEU A 586 24.46 -15.51 37.24
C LEU A 586 24.32 -15.95 35.80
N ARG A 587 25.25 -16.83 35.32
CA ARG A 587 25.19 -17.48 34.03
C ARG A 587 24.93 -18.96 34.22
N PHE A 588 23.93 -19.52 33.56
CA PHE A 588 23.56 -20.92 33.66
C PHE A 588 22.96 -21.42 32.34
N ASP A 589 22.96 -22.75 32.14
CA ASP A 589 22.35 -23.36 30.96
C ASP A 589 20.82 -23.26 31.03
N GLU A 590 20.16 -22.83 29.97
CA GLU A 590 18.70 -22.66 29.95
C GLU A 590 17.94 -23.94 30.33
N ASN A 591 18.52 -25.13 30.07
CA ASN A 591 17.92 -26.42 30.39
C ASN A 591 17.90 -26.76 31.87
N GLU A 592 18.62 -26.00 32.71
CA GLU A 592 18.43 -26.08 34.17
C GLU A 592 17.02 -25.63 34.59
N VAL A 593 16.31 -24.85 33.75
CA VAL A 593 14.91 -24.50 33.94
C VAL A 593 14.06 -25.35 33.02
N ARG A 594 13.37 -26.34 33.60
CA ARG A 594 12.48 -27.21 32.80
C ARG A 594 11.35 -26.44 32.18
N PRO A 595 10.87 -26.79 30.96
CA PRO A 595 9.69 -26.21 30.36
C PRO A 595 8.46 -26.37 31.26
N MET A 596 7.64 -25.32 31.36
CA MET A 596 6.45 -25.27 32.21
C MET A 596 5.30 -24.60 31.45
N GLY A 597 4.06 -24.97 31.80
CA GLY A 597 2.86 -24.34 31.21
C GLY A 597 2.74 -22.84 31.57
N ARG A 598 2.03 -22.05 30.75
CA ARG A 598 1.92 -20.60 30.85
C ARG A 598 1.53 -20.06 32.24
N ALA A 599 0.60 -20.69 32.93
CA ALA A 599 0.08 -20.23 34.22
C ALA A 599 0.96 -20.64 35.42
N ALA A 600 2.12 -21.27 35.20
CA ALA A 600 3.03 -21.65 36.28
C ALA A 600 3.75 -20.42 36.84
N ARG A 601 4.08 -20.46 38.14
CA ARG A 601 4.83 -19.41 38.83
C ARG A 601 6.28 -19.29 38.38
N GLY A 602 6.90 -20.38 37.93
CA GLY A 602 8.33 -20.44 37.64
C GLY A 602 9.16 -20.93 38.83
N VAL A 603 10.46 -20.75 38.75
CA VAL A 603 11.43 -21.20 39.77
C VAL A 603 12.38 -20.08 40.17
N LEU A 604 12.70 -19.99 41.46
CA LEU A 604 13.70 -19.03 41.93
C LEU A 604 15.06 -19.43 41.32
N THR A 605 15.69 -18.54 40.63
CA THR A 605 16.94 -18.78 39.92
C THR A 605 18.10 -18.02 40.52
N MET A 606 17.93 -16.74 40.87
CA MET A 606 18.93 -15.92 41.51
C MET A 606 18.48 -15.52 42.92
N LYS A 607 19.35 -15.71 43.93
CA LYS A 607 19.12 -15.22 45.30
C LYS A 607 19.64 -13.80 45.42
N LEU A 608 18.74 -12.84 45.55
CA LEU A 608 19.07 -11.44 45.76
C LEU A 608 19.09 -11.12 47.24
N PRO A 609 20.04 -10.30 47.73
CA PRO A 609 19.94 -9.70 49.07
C PRO A 609 18.73 -8.79 49.19
N GLU A 610 18.30 -8.53 50.42
CA GLU A 610 17.19 -7.60 50.68
C GLU A 610 17.46 -6.20 50.12
N GLY A 611 16.48 -5.61 49.46
CA GLY A 611 16.58 -4.30 48.79
C GLY A 611 17.14 -4.35 47.35
N HIS A 612 17.67 -5.47 46.88
CA HIS A 612 18.19 -5.59 45.51
C HIS A 612 17.22 -6.32 44.58
N LYS A 613 17.30 -5.98 43.30
CA LYS A 613 16.42 -6.48 42.25
C LYS A 613 17.22 -7.01 41.05
N CYS A 614 16.63 -7.91 40.28
CA CYS A 614 17.11 -8.21 38.93
C CYS A 614 16.87 -6.98 38.03
N ILE A 615 17.88 -6.67 37.17
CA ILE A 615 17.84 -5.46 36.35
C ILE A 615 17.96 -5.78 34.83
N SER A 616 18.59 -6.89 34.49
CA SER A 616 18.74 -7.30 33.06
C SER A 616 18.80 -8.82 32.96
N MET A 617 18.25 -9.37 31.90
CA MET A 617 18.42 -10.76 31.50
C MET A 617 18.52 -10.84 29.98
N PHE A 618 19.41 -11.67 29.46
CA PHE A 618 19.50 -12.03 28.06
C PHE A 618 19.98 -13.47 27.88
N ALA A 619 19.69 -14.03 26.73
CA ALA A 619 20.16 -15.33 26.31
C ALA A 619 21.39 -15.16 25.38
N VAL A 620 22.33 -16.10 25.43
CA VAL A 620 23.58 -16.03 24.69
C VAL A 620 24.06 -17.42 24.30
N HIS A 621 24.53 -17.59 23.06
CA HIS A 621 25.24 -18.80 22.64
C HIS A 621 26.63 -18.79 23.21
N ALA A 622 27.13 -19.98 23.64
CA ALA A 622 28.41 -20.12 24.29
C ALA A 622 29.60 -19.68 23.40
N ASP A 623 29.46 -19.80 22.10
CA ASP A 623 30.47 -19.55 21.07
C ASP A 623 30.53 -18.13 20.53
N THR A 624 29.75 -17.22 21.09
CA THR A 624 29.72 -15.82 20.61
C THR A 624 30.94 -15.03 21.05
N ASN A 625 31.43 -14.16 20.15
CA ASN A 625 32.52 -13.21 20.43
C ASN A 625 32.06 -11.91 21.09
N MET A 626 30.81 -11.82 21.47
CA MET A 626 30.22 -10.61 22.09
C MET A 626 30.79 -10.44 23.51
N GLU A 627 30.80 -9.20 23.95
CA GLU A 627 31.20 -8.80 25.31
C GLU A 627 29.99 -8.32 26.12
N VAL A 628 30.10 -8.40 27.43
CA VAL A 628 29.09 -7.91 28.37
C VAL A 628 29.44 -6.49 28.79
N LEU A 629 28.61 -5.53 28.40
CA LEU A 629 28.67 -4.15 28.91
C LEU A 629 27.84 -4.05 30.17
N THR A 630 28.44 -3.55 31.27
CA THR A 630 27.76 -3.24 32.53
C THR A 630 27.86 -1.75 32.82
N VAL A 631 26.75 -1.12 33.23
CA VAL A 631 26.68 0.32 33.54
C VAL A 631 25.97 0.56 34.87
N CYS A 632 26.61 1.37 35.72
CA CYS A 632 26.11 1.73 37.06
C CYS A 632 25.45 3.10 37.09
N ALA A 633 24.68 3.37 38.14
CA ALA A 633 23.85 4.57 38.30
C ALA A 633 24.63 5.89 38.16
N ASN A 634 25.87 5.95 38.66
CA ASN A 634 26.69 7.18 38.64
C ASN A 634 27.49 7.31 37.34
N GLY A 635 27.07 6.65 36.22
CA GLY A 635 27.67 6.78 34.89
C GLY A 635 28.99 6.05 34.70
N TYR A 636 29.34 5.11 35.56
CA TYR A 636 30.50 4.23 35.38
C TYR A 636 30.09 2.93 34.69
N GLY A 637 30.95 2.43 33.80
CA GLY A 637 30.70 1.17 33.13
C GLY A 637 31.97 0.54 32.61
N LYS A 638 31.85 -0.67 32.12
CA LYS A 638 32.95 -1.44 31.49
C LYS A 638 32.40 -2.53 30.60
N ARG A 639 33.22 -2.99 29.69
CA ARG A 639 32.98 -4.22 28.92
C ARG A 639 33.86 -5.35 29.43
N THR A 640 33.31 -6.55 29.49
CA THR A 640 33.98 -7.76 30.00
C THR A 640 33.71 -8.89 28.99
N PRO A 641 34.74 -9.67 28.58
CA PRO A 641 34.56 -10.84 27.73
C PRO A 641 33.56 -11.83 28.33
N LEU A 642 32.72 -12.44 27.48
CA LEU A 642 31.76 -13.45 27.90
C LEU A 642 32.46 -14.65 28.60
N ALA A 643 33.64 -15.00 28.18
CA ALA A 643 34.45 -16.09 28.74
C ALA A 643 34.83 -15.87 30.24
N ASP A 644 34.91 -14.62 30.67
CA ASP A 644 35.19 -14.26 32.07
C ASP A 644 34.01 -14.56 33.01
N HIS A 645 32.82 -14.89 32.46
CA HIS A 645 31.62 -15.22 33.21
C HIS A 645 31.36 -16.74 33.18
N PRO A 646 31.99 -17.56 34.06
CA PRO A 646 31.77 -19.00 34.06
C PRO A 646 30.34 -19.36 34.45
N LYS A 647 29.88 -20.52 34.00
CA LYS A 647 28.56 -21.06 34.33
C LYS A 647 28.48 -21.47 35.80
N HIS A 648 27.36 -21.20 36.44
CA HIS A 648 27.07 -21.62 37.80
C HIS A 648 25.64 -22.16 37.89
N GLY A 649 25.42 -23.12 38.79
CA GLY A 649 24.06 -23.65 38.99
C GLY A 649 23.08 -22.60 39.59
N ARG A 650 21.80 -22.81 39.33
CA ARG A 650 20.70 -21.99 39.86
C ARG A 650 20.71 -21.89 41.39
N ARG A 651 19.93 -20.93 41.91
CA ARG A 651 19.75 -20.65 43.35
C ARG A 651 21.03 -20.18 44.06
N SER A 652 21.98 -19.65 43.30
CA SER A 652 23.16 -18.99 43.86
C SER A 652 23.00 -17.48 43.97
N GLN A 653 23.90 -16.81 44.65
CA GLN A 653 23.95 -15.34 44.66
C GLN A 653 24.65 -14.75 43.45
N GLY A 654 25.10 -15.62 42.49
CA GLY A 654 25.89 -15.21 41.35
C GLY A 654 27.32 -14.78 41.71
N GLN A 655 28.06 -14.35 40.73
CA GLN A 655 29.43 -13.86 40.84
C GLN A 655 29.50 -12.36 40.53
N ILE A 656 30.58 -11.70 40.96
CA ILE A 656 30.75 -10.27 40.68
C ILE A 656 30.88 -10.06 39.18
N ALA A 657 30.00 -9.23 38.63
CA ALA A 657 30.09 -8.70 37.27
C ALA A 657 30.79 -7.34 37.25
N ILE A 658 30.44 -6.49 38.20
CA ILE A 658 31.07 -5.19 38.48
C ILE A 658 31.05 -4.95 39.97
N MET A 659 32.12 -4.37 40.52
CA MET A 659 32.15 -4.00 41.94
C MET A 659 31.36 -2.69 42.13
N THR A 660 30.25 -2.76 42.82
CA THR A 660 29.45 -1.58 43.23
C THR A 660 30.03 -0.92 44.48
N SER A 661 30.02 0.40 44.53
CA SER A 661 30.50 1.23 45.63
C SER A 661 29.78 2.58 45.59
N GLU A 662 29.96 3.42 46.61
CA GLU A 662 29.41 4.80 46.60
C GLU A 662 29.86 5.61 45.38
N ARG A 663 31.04 5.30 44.84
CA ARG A 663 31.59 6.01 43.66
C ARG A 663 30.80 5.77 42.41
N ASN A 664 30.45 4.52 42.08
CA ASN A 664 29.79 4.15 40.86
C ASN A 664 28.29 3.84 40.99
N GLY A 665 27.80 3.70 42.22
CA GLY A 665 26.40 3.39 42.47
C GLY A 665 26.04 1.92 42.20
N GLU A 666 24.77 1.60 42.26
CA GLU A 666 24.24 0.27 41.92
C GLU A 666 24.32 0.00 40.40
N LEU A 667 24.35 -1.27 40.03
CA LEU A 667 24.25 -1.68 38.62
C LEU A 667 22.83 -1.41 38.14
N VAL A 668 22.72 -0.70 36.98
CA VAL A 668 21.44 -0.29 36.42
C VAL A 668 21.14 -1.05 35.12
N ALA A 669 22.16 -1.31 34.30
CA ALA A 669 21.97 -1.99 33.04
C ALA A 669 23.13 -2.93 32.72
N ALA A 670 22.80 -4.05 32.07
CA ALA A 670 23.74 -4.95 31.43
C ALA A 670 23.20 -5.36 30.04
N THR A 671 24.07 -5.38 29.04
CA THR A 671 23.70 -5.77 27.67
C THR A 671 24.88 -6.42 26.95
N LEU A 672 24.59 -7.23 25.92
CA LEU A 672 25.59 -7.76 25.01
C LEU A 672 25.96 -6.73 23.95
N VAL A 673 27.25 -6.59 23.67
CA VAL A 673 27.77 -5.63 22.71
C VAL A 673 28.89 -6.25 21.86
N ASN A 674 28.98 -5.82 20.62
CA ASN A 674 30.15 -6.00 19.77
C ASN A 674 31.04 -4.76 19.87
N VAL A 675 32.32 -4.91 19.57
CA VAL A 675 33.29 -3.80 19.65
C VAL A 675 32.92 -2.65 18.71
N GLU A 676 32.31 -2.98 17.58
CA GLU A 676 31.89 -2.03 16.55
C GLU A 676 30.56 -1.31 16.84
N ASP A 677 29.84 -1.76 17.86
CA ASP A 677 28.54 -1.17 18.22
C ASP A 677 28.68 0.23 18.81
N THR A 678 27.55 0.92 18.85
CA THR A 678 27.39 2.14 19.66
C THR A 678 26.32 1.92 20.71
N VAL A 679 26.47 2.58 21.85
CA VAL A 679 25.48 2.53 22.94
C VAL A 679 24.95 3.92 23.27
N LEU A 680 23.67 3.97 23.58
CA LEU A 680 23.00 5.15 24.10
C LEU A 680 22.82 4.97 25.60
N VAL A 681 23.33 5.89 26.38
CA VAL A 681 23.19 5.93 27.84
C VAL A 681 22.28 7.08 28.21
N LEU A 682 21.22 6.81 28.98
CA LEU A 682 20.16 7.74 29.30
C LEU A 682 20.11 7.98 30.82
N THR A 683 19.91 9.24 31.24
CA THR A 683 19.68 9.64 32.63
C THR A 683 18.19 9.86 32.94
N ASN A 684 17.86 9.89 34.21
CA ASN A 684 16.50 10.13 34.73
C ASN A 684 15.91 11.49 34.34
N ASN A 685 16.73 12.47 33.94
CA ASN A 685 16.28 13.80 33.49
C ASN A 685 16.29 13.93 31.97
N GLY A 686 16.40 12.80 31.23
CA GLY A 686 16.33 12.79 29.77
C GLY A 686 17.62 13.19 29.04
N ARG A 687 18.75 13.31 29.75
CA ARG A 687 20.04 13.54 29.11
C ARG A 687 20.56 12.25 28.49
N MET A 688 20.94 12.28 27.23
CA MET A 688 21.42 11.13 26.46
C MET A 688 22.84 11.35 25.95
N ILE A 689 23.67 10.32 26.08
CA ILE A 689 24.99 10.26 25.45
C ILE A 689 25.06 9.06 24.51
N ARG A 690 25.66 9.26 23.33
CA ARG A 690 26.01 8.18 22.41
C ARG A 690 27.53 7.93 22.46
N THR A 691 27.92 6.70 22.76
CA THR A 691 29.32 6.33 22.92
C THR A 691 29.61 5.07 22.09
N THR A 692 30.76 5.01 21.42
CA THR A 692 31.22 3.80 20.73
C THR A 692 31.69 2.79 21.76
N VAL A 693 31.35 1.50 21.57
CA VAL A 693 31.76 0.42 22.47
C VAL A 693 33.26 0.27 22.49
N GLU A 694 33.95 0.50 21.38
CA GLU A 694 35.41 0.48 21.27
C GLU A 694 36.08 1.44 22.26
N SER A 695 35.49 2.63 22.51
CA SER A 695 36.02 3.62 23.46
C SER A 695 35.89 3.20 24.92
N ILE A 696 35.05 2.20 25.21
CA ILE A 696 34.84 1.71 26.59
C ILE A 696 35.93 0.68 26.89
N ARG A 697 36.64 0.89 27.99
CA ARG A 697 37.76 0.01 28.37
C ARG A 697 37.25 -1.40 28.70
N GLN A 698 37.87 -2.40 28.08
CA GLN A 698 37.72 -3.80 28.49
C GLN A 698 38.42 -4.03 29.85
N SER A 699 37.73 -4.66 30.78
CA SER A 699 38.23 -4.87 32.12
C SER A 699 37.65 -6.16 32.73
N GLY A 700 38.43 -6.83 33.58
CA GLY A 700 37.99 -8.03 34.30
C GLY A 700 36.81 -7.75 35.24
N ARG A 701 36.09 -8.81 35.61
CA ARG A 701 34.83 -8.77 36.40
C ARG A 701 34.90 -7.95 37.71
N ALA A 702 35.98 -8.13 38.49
CA ALA A 702 36.10 -7.53 39.84
C ALA A 702 36.68 -6.10 39.80
N THR A 703 36.20 -5.25 38.88
CA THR A 703 36.58 -3.84 38.78
C THR A 703 35.36 -2.94 38.84
N GLN A 704 35.56 -1.65 39.16
CA GLN A 704 34.49 -0.66 39.27
C GLN A 704 34.10 -0.02 37.95
N GLY A 705 34.81 -0.32 36.83
CA GLY A 705 34.62 0.30 35.54
C GLY A 705 35.25 1.69 35.40
N VAL A 706 35.04 2.32 34.27
CA VAL A 706 35.49 3.66 33.89
C VAL A 706 34.28 4.58 33.75
N LYS A 707 34.50 5.89 33.85
CA LYS A 707 33.45 6.89 33.68
C LYS A 707 33.06 6.97 32.22
N LEU A 708 31.81 6.63 31.89
CA LEU A 708 31.23 6.69 30.57
C LEU A 708 30.49 8.02 30.32
N MET A 709 29.84 8.51 31.42
CA MET A 709 29.06 9.73 31.39
C MET A 709 29.23 10.50 32.67
N GLU A 710 29.19 11.82 32.60
CA GLU A 710 29.12 12.66 33.79
C GLU A 710 27.66 12.92 34.16
N THR A 711 27.27 12.36 35.32
CA THR A 711 25.88 12.36 35.74
C THR A 711 25.49 13.59 36.61
N LEU A 712 26.52 14.34 37.12
CA LEU A 712 26.28 15.43 38.09
C LEU A 712 25.32 14.95 39.24
N ASP A 713 24.13 15.53 39.32
CA ASP A 713 23.08 15.15 40.31
C ASP A 713 22.03 14.18 39.72
N GLU A 714 22.29 13.61 38.53
CA GLU A 714 21.40 12.68 37.83
C GLU A 714 21.87 11.22 38.01
N THR A 715 21.01 10.26 37.66
CA THR A 715 21.37 8.84 37.63
C THR A 715 21.08 8.25 36.25
N VAL A 716 21.94 7.33 35.80
CA VAL A 716 21.66 6.54 34.62
C VAL A 716 20.48 5.63 34.92
N VAL A 717 19.53 5.56 33.96
CA VAL A 717 18.33 4.71 34.05
C VAL A 717 18.24 3.66 32.99
N SER A 718 18.87 3.88 31.80
CA SER A 718 18.80 2.93 30.69
C SER A 718 20.05 2.96 29.84
N VAL A 719 20.37 1.82 29.22
CA VAL A 719 21.41 1.67 28.21
C VAL A 719 20.86 0.84 27.05
N THR A 720 20.91 1.41 25.85
CA THR A 720 20.43 0.74 24.64
C THR A 720 21.56 0.55 23.64
N ARG A 721 21.71 -0.67 23.15
CA ARG A 721 22.66 -1.00 22.07
C ARG A 721 22.09 -0.51 20.73
N VAL A 722 22.95 0.08 19.92
CA VAL A 722 22.70 0.38 18.51
C VAL A 722 23.73 -0.42 17.71
N ALA A 723 23.28 -1.51 17.09
CA ALA A 723 24.11 -2.36 16.27
C ALA A 723 24.62 -1.59 15.04
N ASN A 724 25.86 -1.86 14.59
CA ASN A 724 26.35 -1.43 13.29
C ASN A 724 25.85 -2.42 12.22
N GLU A 725 25.24 -1.90 11.14
CA GLU A 725 24.65 -2.69 10.05
C GLU A 725 25.67 -3.58 9.28
N ASP A 726 26.97 -3.40 9.47
CA ASP A 726 28.02 -4.18 8.80
C ASP A 726 28.32 -5.52 9.47
N SER A 727 27.69 -5.89 10.58
CA SER A 727 28.01 -7.10 11.36
C SER A 727 26.90 -8.16 11.42
N GLU A 728 25.74 -7.96 10.76
CA GLU A 728 24.63 -8.94 10.80
C GLU A 728 24.64 -10.01 9.69
N ASP A 729 25.66 -10.04 8.80
CA ASP A 729 25.71 -10.99 7.66
C ASP A 729 26.27 -12.39 8.02
N VAL A 730 26.36 -12.77 9.30
CA VAL A 730 26.95 -14.07 9.69
C VAL A 730 25.98 -15.05 10.39
N SER A 731 24.71 -14.72 10.57
CA SER A 731 23.81 -15.62 11.31
C SER A 731 22.51 -16.04 10.62
N THR A 732 22.34 -15.83 9.31
CA THR A 732 21.15 -16.30 8.54
C THR A 732 21.45 -17.29 7.41
N ASP A 733 22.65 -17.83 7.30
CA ASP A 733 23.00 -18.89 6.34
C ASP A 733 23.08 -20.28 7.00
N ALA A 734 21.98 -20.73 7.57
CA ALA A 734 21.80 -22.14 7.91
C ALA A 734 20.33 -22.51 7.79
N GLU A 735 19.83 -22.59 6.55
CA GLU A 735 18.72 -23.44 6.14
C GLU A 735 18.23 -23.08 4.73
N SER A 736 19.13 -23.25 3.73
CA SER A 736 18.68 -23.42 2.34
C SER A 736 19.67 -24.27 1.53
N HIS A 737 20.00 -25.44 2.06
CA HIS A 737 20.64 -26.51 1.27
C HIS A 737 19.94 -27.83 1.56
N GLY A 738 18.94 -28.13 0.77
CA GLY A 738 18.23 -29.39 0.84
C GLY A 738 17.24 -29.60 -0.29
N ALA A 739 17.60 -29.30 -1.54
CA ALA A 739 16.93 -29.87 -2.71
C ALA A 739 17.61 -29.39 -4.00
N SER A 740 18.78 -29.90 -4.33
CA SER A 740 19.25 -30.00 -5.72
C SER A 740 20.58 -30.76 -5.77
N ALA A 741 20.48 -32.06 -5.80
CA ALA A 741 21.56 -32.92 -6.30
C ALA A 741 20.97 -34.27 -6.70
N LEU A 742 20.46 -34.33 -7.93
CA LEU A 742 20.31 -35.58 -8.70
C LEU A 742 19.91 -35.20 -10.12
N ALA A 743 20.84 -34.77 -10.92
CA ALA A 743 20.81 -34.88 -12.36
C ALA A 743 22.22 -34.62 -12.91
N ALA A 744 22.97 -35.68 -13.00
CA ALA A 744 24.11 -35.77 -13.94
C ALA A 744 24.22 -37.21 -14.42
N GLU A 745 24.30 -37.30 -15.74
CA GLU A 745 24.78 -38.43 -16.54
C GLU A 745 23.82 -39.59 -16.79
N THR A 746 23.24 -39.60 -17.98
CA THR A 746 23.48 -40.71 -18.91
C THR A 746 23.16 -40.30 -20.35
N THR A 747 24.14 -40.58 -21.17
CA THR A 747 24.30 -40.51 -22.62
C THR A 747 23.19 -41.10 -23.47
N ALA A 748 23.10 -40.54 -24.65
CA ALA A 748 22.44 -40.99 -25.89
C ALA A 748 22.27 -42.50 -26.08
N ASP A 749 21.12 -42.91 -26.51
CA ASP A 749 21.03 -43.84 -27.67
C ASP A 749 19.64 -43.69 -28.39
N SER A 750 19.72 -43.84 -29.69
CA SER A 750 18.73 -43.76 -30.73
C SER A 750 17.79 -44.97 -30.73
N GLY A 751 16.50 -44.77 -30.98
CA GLY A 751 15.61 -45.90 -31.19
C GLY A 751 14.21 -45.44 -31.67
N GLU A 752 13.95 -45.78 -32.92
CA GLU A 752 12.76 -45.52 -33.75
C GLU A 752 11.39 -45.89 -33.15
N PHE A 753 10.41 -45.24 -33.72
CA PHE A 753 8.95 -45.43 -33.64
C PHE A 753 8.46 -46.85 -33.78
N PRO A 754 7.17 -47.20 -33.36
CA PRO A 754 6.09 -47.08 -34.32
C PRO A 754 4.75 -46.55 -33.79
N VAL A 755 4.06 -45.91 -34.69
CA VAL A 755 2.63 -45.57 -34.71
C VAL A 755 1.80 -46.85 -34.84
N PRO A 756 0.61 -47.00 -34.27
CA PRO A 756 -0.44 -47.77 -34.91
C PRO A 756 -1.65 -46.91 -35.30
N ALA A 757 -2.18 -47.34 -36.39
CA ALA A 757 -3.21 -46.84 -37.26
C ALA A 757 -4.60 -46.73 -36.63
N SER A 758 -5.36 -45.86 -37.29
CA SER A 758 -6.82 -45.75 -37.35
C SER A 758 -7.56 -47.04 -37.52
N ASP A 759 -8.70 -47.17 -36.86
CA ASP A 759 -9.85 -47.90 -37.40
C ASP A 759 -11.17 -47.15 -37.11
N GLU A 760 -11.87 -46.92 -38.19
CA GLU A 760 -13.25 -46.47 -38.31
C GLU A 760 -14.23 -47.58 -37.95
N ASN A 761 -15.42 -47.14 -37.67
CA ASN A 761 -16.77 -47.77 -37.71
C ASN A 761 -17.44 -47.73 -36.34
N GLY A 762 -18.62 -47.18 -36.19
CA GLY A 762 -19.80 -47.16 -36.97
C GLY A 762 -21.00 -47.23 -36.06
N GLU A 763 -21.94 -46.31 -36.31
CA GLU A 763 -23.40 -46.48 -36.16
C GLU A 763 -24.09 -46.70 -34.78
N ASN A 764 -25.02 -45.78 -34.55
CA ASN A 764 -26.40 -45.94 -34.07
C ASN A 764 -26.67 -46.25 -32.55
N LYS A 765 -27.10 -45.25 -31.83
CA LYS A 765 -28.55 -44.98 -31.55
C LYS A 765 -28.68 -43.68 -30.76
#